data_4d8b537c0ced950a0384f639ba44201d
#
_entry.id   4d8b537c0ced950a0384f639ba44201d
#
_cell.length_a   1.000
_cell.length_b   1.000
_cell.length_c   1.000
_cell.angle_alpha   90.00
_cell.angle_beta   90.00
_cell.angle_gamma   90.00
#
_symmetry.space_group_name_H-M   'P 1'
#
loop_
_entity.id
_entity.type
_entity.pdbx_description
1 polymer ?
#
loop_
_entity_poly.entity_id
_entity_poly.type
_entity_poly.pdbx_seq_one_letter_code
_entity_poly.pdbx_strand_id
1 'polypeptide(L)'
;MGFISKKTRDDLEFNSILESVETFCISDLGRQKVKKIQPISNKPDLLKELQQVHEYTTSFISENRIPNHDFEDLTAEIHLLKIQNSCLETASFLKISSNSETVNTLLLFFKKFKDYYPTLHRESEPIEHSTTVIHEIQRIITPYGEVADNASAYLKDIRKEMHKVRSKVSNSFSREMSKYDKAGFLDDIRESVVENQRVLAVQAMYRRKVKGSLLGSSKTGSIAFIAPQATLELHRELQNLEQDEQKEINRLLKELTEWIRPFFPLFDTYQTYLTQLDCVGAKAKYALETNALLPAFSNSKKIYFKNAYHPILLQKNKGTEMPVIPQTLSLHEAQQIIVISGPNAGGKSITLKTIGLLQVMLQSGLLIPVDEKSETYFFNTILTDIGDNQSIENQLSTYSYRLKNMRGFLKRCNEHTLFLIDEFGTGSDPELGGALAEIFLEEFYHKKAFGVITTHYSNLKVLADELENVSNANMQFDEKTLSPLFQLHIGQAGSSFTFEVAQKNGIPFGLINRAKKKVEGEKIRLDKTISKLQKERNLLQRNSKVLEAEQEKAKEQTQNLSEKERKVLEKLKSFQELYDSNQKMLTFGRKTNELLHKYLQTNNKKELFAAFHKWVLIEKTKHTKATASQEKTPKKNPLKKTKNELKKEKEKKQSLQKIEKEILVQVAEVRKEKVRKAEKVAKEKAAYLFKVKDKVRLIDGKACGIIDKIEKNKATIDYGMFTTQATLDQIELVVAAKK
;
A
#
# COMPACT_ATOMS: atom_id res chain seq x y z
N MET A 1 25.44 -4.33 14.06
CA MET A 1 24.96 -3.17 13.29
C MET A 1 24.45 -3.66 11.95
N GLY A 2 23.22 -3.29 11.60
CA GLY A 2 22.62 -3.64 10.33
C GLY A 2 23.40 -3.04 9.16
N PHE A 3 23.56 -3.80 8.07
CA PHE A 3 24.33 -3.37 6.92
C PHE A 3 23.53 -3.50 5.63
N ILE A 4 23.02 -2.37 5.15
CA ILE A 4 22.46 -2.25 3.80
C ILE A 4 23.30 -1.20 3.08
N SER A 5 24.13 -1.64 2.14
CA SER A 5 25.11 -0.79 1.47
C SER A 5 24.46 0.21 0.50
N LYS A 6 25.22 1.26 0.14
CA LYS A 6 24.81 2.15 -0.97
C LYS A 6 24.61 1.34 -2.25
N LYS A 7 25.53 0.41 -2.56
CA LYS A 7 25.41 -0.49 -3.71
C LYS A 7 24.06 -1.24 -3.71
N THR A 8 23.65 -1.81 -2.58
CA THR A 8 22.38 -2.52 -2.46
C THR A 8 21.18 -1.62 -2.81
N ARG A 9 21.22 -0.37 -2.36
CA ARG A 9 20.16 0.62 -2.69
C ARG A 9 20.15 0.99 -4.16
N ASP A 10 21.32 1.13 -4.76
CA ASP A 10 21.48 1.46 -6.18
C ASP A 10 21.07 0.28 -7.08
N ASP A 11 21.49 -0.96 -6.76
CA ASP A 11 21.09 -2.20 -7.45
C ASP A 11 19.57 -2.40 -7.46
N LEU A 12 18.89 -1.99 -6.39
CA LEU A 12 17.44 -2.10 -6.21
C LEU A 12 16.66 -0.85 -6.67
N GLU A 13 17.34 0.16 -7.21
CA GLU A 13 16.72 1.41 -7.69
C GLU A 13 15.94 2.16 -6.57
N PHE A 14 16.40 2.04 -5.31
CA PHE A 14 15.73 2.66 -4.16
C PHE A 14 15.69 4.19 -4.24
N ASN A 15 16.71 4.82 -4.85
CA ASN A 15 16.74 6.27 -5.04
C ASN A 15 15.56 6.77 -5.89
N SER A 16 15.12 6.00 -6.90
CA SER A 16 13.94 6.37 -7.71
C SER A 16 12.65 6.38 -6.90
N ILE A 17 12.57 5.54 -5.85
CA ILE A 17 11.45 5.61 -4.88
C ILE A 17 11.52 6.89 -4.07
N LEU A 18 12.72 7.26 -3.58
CA LEU A 18 12.89 8.50 -2.81
C LEU A 18 12.57 9.75 -3.66
N GLU A 19 12.98 9.77 -4.94
CA GLU A 19 12.62 10.82 -5.89
C GLU A 19 11.09 10.92 -6.05
N SER A 20 10.41 9.80 -6.12
CA SER A 20 8.94 9.77 -6.19
C SER A 20 8.30 10.28 -4.90
N VAL A 21 8.80 9.89 -3.73
CA VAL A 21 8.32 10.36 -2.43
C VAL A 21 8.56 11.87 -2.25
N GLU A 22 9.70 12.37 -2.73
CA GLU A 22 10.06 13.80 -2.69
C GLU A 22 9.00 14.69 -3.35
N THR A 23 8.36 14.23 -4.42
CA THR A 23 7.30 15.00 -5.11
C THR A 23 6.09 15.29 -4.24
N PHE A 24 5.90 14.54 -3.16
CA PHE A 24 4.79 14.72 -2.21
C PHE A 24 5.13 15.61 -1.01
N CYS A 25 6.40 16.01 -0.86
CA CYS A 25 6.80 16.95 0.18
C CYS A 25 6.24 18.35 -0.11
N ILE A 26 5.84 19.03 0.95
CA ILE A 26 5.34 20.40 0.91
C ILE A 26 6.52 21.37 0.86
N SER A 27 7.55 21.10 1.68
CA SER A 27 8.69 22.00 1.89
C SER A 27 9.99 21.49 1.26
N ASP A 28 10.92 22.43 1.00
CA ASP A 28 12.27 22.06 0.54
C ASP A 28 13.07 21.34 1.63
N LEU A 29 12.83 21.65 2.89
CA LEU A 29 13.44 20.94 4.03
C LEU A 29 12.97 19.49 4.08
N GLY A 30 11.67 19.25 3.86
CA GLY A 30 11.11 17.90 3.74
C GLY A 30 11.74 17.12 2.58
N ARG A 31 11.89 17.75 1.40
CA ARG A 31 12.56 17.14 0.23
C ARG A 31 14.00 16.75 0.55
N GLN A 32 14.77 17.65 1.18
CA GLN A 32 16.15 17.34 1.59
C GLN A 32 16.22 16.20 2.61
N LYS A 33 15.23 16.10 3.51
CA LYS A 33 15.15 15.02 4.49
C LYS A 33 14.82 13.69 3.82
N VAL A 34 13.88 13.67 2.88
CA VAL A 34 13.53 12.46 2.09
C VAL A 34 14.73 11.95 1.31
N LYS A 35 15.50 12.81 0.65
CA LYS A 35 16.75 12.40 -0.06
C LYS A 35 17.79 11.74 0.84
N LYS A 36 17.79 12.06 2.13
CA LYS A 36 18.73 11.53 3.12
C LYS A 36 18.24 10.26 3.82
N ILE A 37 17.05 9.75 3.47
CA ILE A 37 16.50 8.52 4.05
C ILE A 37 17.45 7.35 3.80
N GLN A 38 17.74 6.62 4.87
CA GLN A 38 18.56 5.41 4.86
C GLN A 38 17.84 4.30 5.64
N PRO A 39 18.14 3.04 5.35
CA PRO A 39 17.61 1.93 6.12
C PRO A 39 17.95 2.05 7.61
N ILE A 40 16.94 1.86 8.44
CA ILE A 40 17.05 1.95 9.90
C ILE A 40 17.60 0.64 10.43
N SER A 41 18.66 0.72 11.24
CA SER A 41 19.35 -0.47 11.78
C SER A 41 18.75 -1.00 13.08
N ASN A 42 17.83 -0.26 13.70
CA ASN A 42 17.17 -0.63 14.95
C ASN A 42 15.70 -0.96 14.71
N LYS A 43 15.26 -2.19 15.02
CA LYS A 43 13.88 -2.64 14.80
C LYS A 43 12.83 -1.80 15.55
N PRO A 44 12.97 -1.44 16.83
CA PRO A 44 12.02 -0.57 17.52
C PRO A 44 11.81 0.78 16.87
N ASP A 45 12.90 1.45 16.45
CA ASP A 45 12.83 2.75 15.78
C ASP A 45 12.14 2.64 14.41
N LEU A 46 12.43 1.57 13.67
CA LEU A 46 11.76 1.25 12.42
C LEU A 46 10.26 1.08 12.60
N LEU A 47 9.84 0.27 13.57
CA LEU A 47 8.42 0.01 13.84
C LEU A 47 7.70 1.30 14.23
N LYS A 48 8.35 2.18 15.00
CA LYS A 48 7.82 3.49 15.36
C LYS A 48 7.58 4.34 14.12
N GLU A 49 8.58 4.44 13.23
CA GLU A 49 8.47 5.25 12.01
C GLU A 49 7.42 4.69 11.04
N LEU A 50 7.37 3.38 10.84
CA LEU A 50 6.34 2.73 10.02
C LEU A 50 4.94 2.96 10.59
N GLN A 51 4.78 2.92 11.90
CA GLN A 51 3.51 3.18 12.56
C GLN A 51 3.06 4.64 12.36
N GLN A 52 3.98 5.61 12.43
CA GLN A 52 3.68 7.01 12.12
C GLN A 52 3.15 7.19 10.70
N VAL A 53 3.82 6.55 9.72
CA VAL A 53 3.38 6.59 8.31
C VAL A 53 2.02 5.91 8.15
N HIS A 54 1.78 4.80 8.83
CA HIS A 54 0.51 4.09 8.79
C HIS A 54 -0.62 4.93 9.39
N GLU A 55 -0.42 5.52 10.58
CA GLU A 55 -1.36 6.44 11.22
C GLU A 55 -1.68 7.62 10.29
N TYR A 56 -0.66 8.20 9.67
CA TYR A 56 -0.86 9.31 8.74
C TYR A 56 -1.63 8.86 7.48
N THR A 57 -1.32 7.67 6.93
CA THR A 57 -2.03 7.12 5.76
C THR A 57 -3.51 6.88 6.06
N THR A 58 -3.83 6.35 7.24
CA THR A 58 -5.22 6.14 7.67
C THR A 58 -6.00 7.44 7.84
N SER A 59 -5.32 8.56 8.13
CA SER A 59 -5.97 9.87 8.24
C SER A 59 -6.64 10.33 6.95
N PHE A 60 -6.16 9.91 5.77
CA PHE A 60 -6.78 10.27 4.50
C PHE A 60 -8.16 9.64 4.27
N ILE A 61 -8.43 8.52 4.94
CA ILE A 61 -9.68 7.75 4.81
C ILE A 61 -10.62 8.09 5.98
N SER A 62 -10.09 8.58 7.10
CA SER A 62 -10.86 8.89 8.32
C SER A 62 -11.53 10.27 8.22
N GLU A 63 -12.61 10.45 9.01
CA GLU A 63 -13.25 11.77 9.19
C GLU A 63 -12.33 12.76 9.94
N ASN A 64 -11.44 12.25 10.78
CA ASN A 64 -10.51 13.02 11.59
C ASN A 64 -9.17 13.22 10.85
N ARG A 65 -9.23 13.92 9.72
CA ARG A 65 -8.05 14.15 8.88
C ARG A 65 -7.06 15.08 9.56
N ILE A 66 -5.76 14.73 9.47
CA ILE A 66 -4.68 15.59 9.97
C ILE A 66 -4.74 16.96 9.23
N PRO A 67 -4.69 18.08 9.97
CA PRO A 67 -4.73 19.42 9.38
C PRO A 67 -3.59 19.65 8.39
N ASN A 68 -3.83 20.56 7.44
CA ASN A 68 -2.76 21.04 6.57
C ASN A 68 -1.65 21.67 7.42
N HIS A 69 -0.39 21.40 7.08
CA HIS A 69 0.77 21.84 7.84
C HIS A 69 1.83 22.46 6.91
N ASP A 70 1.36 23.30 5.99
CA ASP A 70 2.25 24.13 5.19
C ASP A 70 3.09 25.02 6.12
N PHE A 71 4.36 25.09 5.83
CA PHE A 71 5.30 25.91 6.60
C PHE A 71 6.43 26.43 5.71
N GLU A 72 7.04 27.50 6.16
CA GLU A 72 8.17 28.12 5.49
C GLU A 72 9.48 27.81 6.22
N ASP A 73 10.58 27.80 5.46
CA ASP A 73 11.92 27.60 6.03
C ASP A 73 12.33 28.81 6.87
N LEU A 74 12.60 28.57 8.16
CA LEU A 74 13.06 29.55 9.14
C LEU A 74 14.57 29.50 9.38
N THR A 75 15.34 28.77 8.59
CA THR A 75 16.78 28.58 8.81
C THR A 75 17.54 29.91 8.84
N ALA A 76 17.19 30.84 7.95
CA ALA A 76 17.79 32.18 7.90
C ALA A 76 17.41 33.02 9.12
N GLU A 77 16.12 33.01 9.50
CA GLU A 77 15.59 33.74 10.65
C GLU A 77 16.20 33.23 11.96
N ILE A 78 16.27 31.90 12.14
CA ILE A 78 16.89 31.28 13.31
C ILE A 78 18.39 31.63 13.39
N HIS A 79 19.08 31.68 12.25
CA HIS A 79 20.48 32.08 12.19
C HIS A 79 20.63 33.55 12.59
N LEU A 80 19.79 34.46 12.07
CA LEU A 80 19.79 35.90 12.45
C LEU A 80 19.48 36.08 13.92
N LEU A 81 18.54 35.37 14.49
CA LEU A 81 18.20 35.44 15.92
C LEU A 81 19.38 35.05 16.84
N LYS A 82 20.31 34.23 16.37
CA LYS A 82 21.56 33.89 17.10
C LYS A 82 22.57 35.01 17.10
N ILE A 83 22.45 35.99 16.20
CA ILE A 83 23.38 37.16 16.08
C ILE A 83 22.85 38.31 16.88
N GLN A 84 23.63 38.83 17.82
CA GLN A 84 23.27 40.02 18.62
C GLN A 84 23.10 41.26 17.73
N ASN A 85 22.15 42.12 18.07
CA ASN A 85 21.82 43.33 17.31
C ASN A 85 21.34 43.13 15.87
N SER A 86 21.07 41.89 15.42
CA SER A 86 20.36 41.64 14.17
C SER A 86 18.92 42.15 14.28
N CYS A 87 18.31 42.46 13.14
CA CYS A 87 16.91 42.87 13.06
C CYS A 87 16.24 42.00 11.98
N LEU A 88 15.07 41.46 12.30
CA LEU A 88 14.23 40.73 11.36
C LEU A 88 13.31 41.73 10.62
N GLU A 89 12.98 41.37 9.38
CA GLU A 89 11.99 42.07 8.55
C GLU A 89 10.57 41.60 8.89
N THR A 90 9.56 42.37 8.49
CA THR A 90 8.15 42.04 8.74
C THR A 90 7.76 40.67 8.15
N ALA A 91 8.26 40.32 6.96
CA ALA A 91 8.03 39.02 6.33
C ALA A 91 8.55 37.83 7.18
N SER A 92 9.71 38.01 7.84
CA SER A 92 10.29 36.97 8.72
C SER A 92 9.43 36.73 9.97
N PHE A 93 8.84 37.76 10.53
CA PHE A 93 7.91 37.62 11.67
C PHE A 93 6.62 36.89 11.26
N LEU A 94 6.09 37.16 10.05
CA LEU A 94 4.92 36.46 9.54
C LEU A 94 5.20 34.97 9.38
N LYS A 95 6.36 34.59 8.85
CA LYS A 95 6.78 33.18 8.76
C LYS A 95 6.84 32.53 10.14
N ILE A 96 7.45 33.17 11.12
CA ILE A 96 7.53 32.69 12.51
C ILE A 96 6.14 32.51 13.11
N SER A 97 5.24 33.51 12.93
CA SER A 97 3.86 33.41 13.41
C SER A 97 3.10 32.29 12.76
N SER A 98 3.13 32.17 11.43
CA SER A 98 2.44 31.14 10.67
C SER A 98 2.90 29.74 11.06
N ASN A 99 4.22 29.50 11.12
CA ASN A 99 4.75 28.22 11.56
C ASN A 99 4.36 27.87 12.99
N SER A 100 4.36 28.85 13.89
CA SER A 100 3.95 28.67 15.29
C SER A 100 2.44 28.33 15.41
N GLU A 101 1.59 29.00 14.63
CA GLU A 101 0.15 28.72 14.56
C GLU A 101 -0.11 27.31 14.02
N THR A 102 0.62 26.91 12.96
CA THR A 102 0.54 25.57 12.38
C THR A 102 0.89 24.51 13.40
N VAL A 103 2.03 24.66 14.10
CA VAL A 103 2.43 23.71 15.16
C VAL A 103 1.41 23.66 16.28
N ASN A 104 0.97 24.80 16.81
CA ASN A 104 -0.04 24.85 17.87
C ASN A 104 -1.33 24.14 17.47
N THR A 105 -1.77 24.31 16.23
CA THR A 105 -2.95 23.63 15.68
C THR A 105 -2.76 22.11 15.66
N LEU A 106 -1.59 21.66 15.22
CA LEU A 106 -1.23 20.23 15.20
C LEU A 106 -1.15 19.62 16.60
N LEU A 107 -0.53 20.33 17.55
CA LEU A 107 -0.43 19.87 18.95
C LEU A 107 -1.81 19.68 19.58
N LEU A 108 -2.72 20.64 19.38
CA LEU A 108 -4.10 20.54 19.86
C LEU A 108 -4.86 19.40 19.16
N PHE A 109 -4.65 19.24 17.86
CA PHE A 109 -5.25 18.16 17.10
C PHE A 109 -4.79 16.78 17.61
N PHE A 110 -3.49 16.52 17.72
CA PHE A 110 -2.98 15.23 18.19
C PHE A 110 -3.33 14.97 19.66
N LYS A 111 -3.41 15.99 20.51
CA LYS A 111 -3.90 15.87 21.88
C LYS A 111 -5.37 15.43 21.92
N LYS A 112 -6.21 16.00 21.03
CA LYS A 112 -7.65 15.66 20.93
C LYS A 112 -7.86 14.25 20.41
N PHE A 113 -7.05 13.82 19.44
CA PHE A 113 -7.19 12.54 18.74
C PHE A 113 -6.09 11.52 19.09
N LYS A 114 -5.58 11.56 20.32
CA LYS A 114 -4.47 10.71 20.80
C LYS A 114 -4.72 9.21 20.64
N ASP A 115 -5.98 8.78 20.75
CA ASP A 115 -6.34 7.36 20.64
C ASP A 115 -6.34 6.87 19.18
N TYR A 116 -6.51 7.77 18.21
CA TYR A 116 -6.43 7.47 16.76
C TYR A 116 -5.00 7.56 16.23
N TYR A 117 -4.19 8.45 16.78
CA TYR A 117 -2.82 8.73 16.34
C TYR A 117 -1.82 8.64 17.51
N PRO A 118 -1.73 7.48 18.18
CA PRO A 118 -0.94 7.37 19.42
C PRO A 118 0.55 7.62 19.22
N THR A 119 1.11 7.20 18.06
CA THR A 119 2.53 7.36 17.78
C THR A 119 2.88 8.79 17.38
N LEU A 120 2.05 9.43 16.55
CA LEU A 120 2.20 10.85 16.17
C LEU A 120 1.96 11.77 17.37
N HIS A 121 1.00 11.44 18.24
CA HIS A 121 0.81 12.19 19.49
C HIS A 121 2.04 12.13 20.38
N ARG A 122 2.66 10.96 20.56
CA ARG A 122 3.88 10.82 21.38
C ARG A 122 5.04 11.65 20.86
N GLU A 123 5.16 11.87 19.55
CA GLU A 123 6.15 12.77 18.96
C GLU A 123 5.84 14.23 19.22
N SER A 124 4.56 14.58 19.31
CA SER A 124 4.12 15.96 19.57
C SER A 124 4.16 16.33 21.07
N GLU A 125 4.16 15.35 21.97
CA GLU A 125 4.07 15.56 23.42
C GLU A 125 5.22 16.39 24.03
N PRO A 126 6.50 16.21 23.61
CA PRO A 126 7.62 17.01 24.15
C PRO A 126 7.67 18.44 23.61
N ILE A 127 6.80 18.81 22.67
CA ILE A 127 6.83 20.13 22.02
C ILE A 127 5.95 21.11 22.78
N GLU A 128 6.51 22.26 23.11
CA GLU A 128 5.82 23.30 23.86
C GLU A 128 4.75 23.99 23.00
N HIS A 129 3.54 24.05 23.51
CA HIS A 129 2.46 24.87 22.94
C HIS A 129 2.60 26.30 23.44
N SER A 130 2.91 27.25 22.58
CA SER A 130 3.07 28.63 22.94
C SER A 130 2.31 29.59 22.00
N THR A 131 1.45 30.42 22.56
CA THR A 131 0.76 31.50 21.84
C THR A 131 1.37 32.86 22.09
N THR A 132 2.32 32.93 23.02
CA THR A 132 2.92 34.22 23.48
C THR A 132 3.61 34.93 22.34
N VAL A 133 4.41 34.19 21.54
CA VAL A 133 5.13 34.77 20.38
C VAL A 133 4.15 35.25 19.32
N ILE A 134 3.12 34.48 19.06
CA ILE A 134 2.09 34.81 18.06
C ILE A 134 1.39 36.12 18.45
N HIS A 135 0.94 36.23 19.69
CA HIS A 135 0.25 37.42 20.18
C HIS A 135 1.12 38.67 20.12
N GLU A 136 2.40 38.55 20.46
CA GLU A 136 3.30 39.71 20.42
C GLU A 136 3.62 40.15 18.98
N ILE A 137 3.80 39.20 18.05
CA ILE A 137 3.95 39.51 16.63
C ILE A 137 2.69 40.18 16.10
N GLN A 138 1.50 39.61 16.35
CA GLN A 138 0.21 40.15 15.87
C GLN A 138 -0.14 41.53 16.48
N ARG A 139 0.39 41.85 17.65
CA ARG A 139 0.24 43.17 18.26
C ARG A 139 0.95 44.25 17.45
N ILE A 140 2.10 43.91 16.84
CA ILE A 140 2.96 44.84 16.13
C ILE A 140 2.78 44.77 14.62
N ILE A 141 2.55 43.57 14.07
CA ILE A 141 2.49 43.32 12.64
C ILE A 141 1.11 42.81 12.27
N THR A 142 0.52 43.41 11.26
CA THR A 142 -0.78 42.97 10.69
C THR A 142 -0.64 41.69 9.89
N PRO A 143 -1.72 40.96 9.63
CA PRO A 143 -1.68 39.76 8.74
C PRO A 143 -1.21 40.05 7.32
N TYR A 144 -1.17 41.31 6.90
CA TYR A 144 -0.72 41.74 5.58
C TYR A 144 0.78 42.05 5.52
N GLY A 145 1.49 41.90 6.64
CA GLY A 145 2.93 42.19 6.73
C GLY A 145 3.31 43.64 6.94
N GLU A 146 2.35 44.49 7.31
CA GLU A 146 2.59 45.86 7.64
C GLU A 146 2.65 46.06 9.16
N VAL A 147 3.43 47.06 9.64
CA VAL A 147 3.40 47.43 11.05
C VAL A 147 2.08 48.08 11.35
N ALA A 148 1.39 47.61 12.37
CA ALA A 148 0.06 48.09 12.76
C ALA A 148 0.08 49.56 13.20
N ASP A 149 -0.96 50.30 12.87
CA ASP A 149 -1.08 51.73 13.26
C ASP A 149 -1.00 51.95 14.76
N ASN A 150 -1.47 51.00 15.53
CA ASN A 150 -1.49 51.02 16.99
C ASN A 150 -0.30 50.28 17.64
N ALA A 151 0.71 49.91 16.87
CA ALA A 151 1.89 49.19 17.38
C ALA A 151 2.64 50.04 18.44
N SER A 152 2.65 51.36 18.27
CA SER A 152 3.04 52.32 19.32
C SER A 152 2.18 53.60 19.28
N ALA A 153 2.09 54.30 20.41
CA ALA A 153 1.37 55.56 20.46
C ALA A 153 2.01 56.59 19.51
N TYR A 154 3.34 56.62 19.45
CA TYR A 154 4.10 57.56 18.60
C TYR A 154 3.86 57.28 17.11
N LEU A 155 3.87 56.02 16.65
CA LEU A 155 3.58 55.66 15.27
C LEU A 155 2.16 56.09 14.86
N LYS A 156 1.19 55.86 15.75
CA LYS A 156 -0.20 56.28 15.56
C LYS A 156 -0.33 57.81 15.38
N ASP A 157 0.40 58.59 16.18
CA ASP A 157 0.38 60.05 16.09
C ASP A 157 1.06 60.52 14.79
N ILE A 158 2.20 59.94 14.40
CA ILE A 158 2.87 60.23 13.12
C ILE A 158 1.91 60.00 11.97
N ARG A 159 1.31 58.81 11.86
CA ARG A 159 0.38 58.46 10.76
C ARG A 159 -0.83 59.35 10.71
N LYS A 160 -1.37 59.69 11.87
CA LYS A 160 -2.49 60.66 11.97
C LYS A 160 -2.08 62.03 11.45
N GLU A 161 -0.86 62.50 11.77
CA GLU A 161 -0.36 63.80 11.30
C GLU A 161 -0.06 63.74 9.81
N MET A 162 0.52 62.65 9.31
CA MET A 162 0.73 62.43 7.87
C MET A 162 -0.58 62.52 7.08
N HIS A 163 -1.67 61.92 7.58
CA HIS A 163 -2.99 62.05 6.96
C HIS A 163 -3.49 63.47 6.91
N LYS A 164 -3.29 64.27 7.99
CA LYS A 164 -3.67 65.67 8.02
C LYS A 164 -2.83 66.50 7.02
N VAL A 165 -1.52 66.27 6.99
CA VAL A 165 -0.61 66.98 6.07
C VAL A 165 -0.92 66.61 4.64
N ARG A 166 -1.16 65.34 4.30
CA ARG A 166 -1.59 64.92 2.95
C ARG A 166 -2.88 65.61 2.53
N SER A 167 -3.85 65.73 3.42
CA SER A 167 -5.09 66.48 3.16
C SER A 167 -4.83 67.97 2.92
N LYS A 168 -3.92 68.60 3.72
CA LYS A 168 -3.50 70.00 3.54
C LYS A 168 -2.79 70.21 2.20
N VAL A 169 -1.88 69.27 1.81
CA VAL A 169 -1.20 69.30 0.50
C VAL A 169 -2.22 69.23 -0.63
N SER A 170 -3.17 68.32 -0.58
CA SER A 170 -4.22 68.17 -1.61
C SER A 170 -5.10 69.42 -1.74
N ASN A 171 -5.53 69.96 -0.60
CA ASN A 171 -6.34 71.16 -0.58
C ASN A 171 -5.56 72.40 -1.09
N SER A 172 -4.31 72.55 -0.66
CA SER A 172 -3.42 73.67 -1.11
C SER A 172 -3.17 73.55 -2.61
N PHE A 173 -2.84 72.35 -3.10
CA PHE A 173 -2.64 72.10 -4.53
C PHE A 173 -3.90 72.45 -5.35
N SER A 174 -5.07 72.00 -4.94
CA SER A 174 -6.32 72.26 -5.64
C SER A 174 -6.66 73.74 -5.72
N ARG A 175 -6.32 74.49 -4.64
CA ARG A 175 -6.48 75.96 -4.62
C ARG A 175 -5.55 76.66 -5.62
N GLU A 176 -4.27 76.30 -5.64
CA GLU A 176 -3.33 76.87 -6.58
C GLU A 176 -3.62 76.47 -8.03
N MET A 177 -4.05 75.21 -8.27
CA MET A 177 -4.49 74.77 -9.57
C MET A 177 -5.68 75.60 -10.08
N SER A 178 -6.73 75.75 -9.27
CA SER A 178 -7.91 76.57 -9.65
C SER A 178 -7.55 78.04 -9.91
N LYS A 179 -6.59 78.60 -9.18
CA LYS A 179 -6.10 79.97 -9.35
C LYS A 179 -5.38 80.15 -10.69
N TYR A 180 -4.49 79.25 -11.06
CA TYR A 180 -3.70 79.36 -12.30
C TYR A 180 -4.50 78.87 -13.53
N ASP A 181 -5.50 77.97 -13.35
CA ASP A 181 -6.45 77.61 -14.39
C ASP A 181 -7.33 78.82 -14.80
N LYS A 182 -7.90 79.54 -13.81
CA LYS A 182 -8.66 80.78 -14.06
C LYS A 182 -7.81 81.87 -14.74
N ALA A 183 -6.51 81.85 -14.51
CA ALA A 183 -5.58 82.77 -15.17
C ALA A 183 -5.16 82.32 -16.58
N GLY A 184 -5.58 81.18 -17.04
CA GLY A 184 -5.21 80.64 -18.38
C GLY A 184 -3.73 80.26 -18.51
N PHE A 185 -3.05 79.94 -17.39
CA PHE A 185 -1.61 79.63 -17.45
C PHE A 185 -1.35 78.11 -17.55
N LEU A 186 -2.38 77.26 -17.30
CA LEU A 186 -2.24 75.81 -17.34
C LEU A 186 -2.44 75.32 -18.76
N ASP A 187 -1.87 74.14 -19.05
CA ASP A 187 -2.14 73.38 -20.27
C ASP A 187 -3.46 72.60 -20.12
N ASP A 188 -3.92 71.99 -21.21
CA ASP A 188 -5.13 71.11 -21.20
C ASP A 188 -5.05 69.99 -20.15
N ILE A 189 -3.87 69.44 -19.92
CA ILE A 189 -3.59 68.38 -18.94
C ILE A 189 -3.70 68.88 -17.49
N ARG A 190 -3.60 70.16 -17.19
CA ARG A 190 -3.66 70.89 -15.91
C ARG A 190 -2.66 70.44 -14.86
N GLU A 191 -2.57 69.14 -14.61
CA GLU A 191 -1.66 68.56 -13.58
C GLU A 191 -0.96 67.29 -14.05
N SER A 192 0.16 66.99 -13.42
CA SER A 192 0.92 65.74 -13.61
C SER A 192 1.55 65.32 -12.27
N VAL A 193 2.22 64.16 -12.26
CA VAL A 193 3.02 63.70 -11.11
C VAL A 193 4.48 63.59 -11.56
N VAL A 194 5.37 64.28 -10.87
CA VAL A 194 6.83 64.26 -11.08
C VAL A 194 7.46 64.02 -9.68
N GLU A 195 8.41 63.07 -9.61
CA GLU A 195 9.07 62.68 -8.36
C GLU A 195 8.12 62.49 -7.16
N ASN A 196 7.03 61.76 -7.42
CA ASN A 196 5.98 61.47 -6.43
C ASN A 196 5.24 62.70 -5.88
N GLN A 197 5.36 63.86 -6.55
CA GLN A 197 4.66 65.11 -6.18
C GLN A 197 3.72 65.53 -7.31
N ARG A 198 2.53 66.01 -6.92
CA ARG A 198 1.60 66.64 -7.87
C ARG A 198 2.14 67.97 -8.32
N VAL A 199 2.23 68.16 -9.61
CA VAL A 199 2.76 69.40 -10.25
C VAL A 199 1.73 69.99 -11.19
N LEU A 200 1.74 71.31 -11.32
CA LEU A 200 0.96 72.02 -12.33
C LEU A 200 1.61 71.89 -13.67
N ALA A 201 0.87 71.51 -14.70
CA ALA A 201 1.29 71.55 -16.09
C ALA A 201 1.10 72.95 -16.64
N VAL A 202 2.12 73.76 -16.65
CA VAL A 202 2.09 75.17 -17.01
C VAL A 202 2.62 75.35 -18.44
N GLN A 203 1.92 76.08 -19.30
CA GLN A 203 2.45 76.46 -20.62
C GLN A 203 3.80 77.16 -20.48
N ALA A 204 4.82 76.78 -21.24
CA ALA A 204 6.19 77.26 -21.09
C ALA A 204 6.32 78.77 -21.11
N MET A 205 5.46 79.49 -21.82
CA MET A 205 5.42 80.94 -21.90
C MET A 205 5.06 81.59 -20.56
N TYR A 206 4.29 80.89 -19.72
CA TYR A 206 3.83 81.44 -18.42
C TYR A 206 4.63 80.88 -17.22
N ARG A 207 5.71 80.09 -17.46
CA ARG A 207 6.50 79.45 -16.39
C ARG A 207 7.00 80.42 -15.30
N ARG A 208 7.33 81.65 -15.70
CA ARG A 208 7.81 82.72 -14.74
C ARG A 208 6.68 83.37 -13.96
N LYS A 209 5.43 83.18 -14.39
CA LYS A 209 4.25 83.77 -13.70
C LYS A 209 3.71 82.89 -12.58
N VAL A 210 4.05 81.59 -12.64
CA VAL A 210 3.64 80.61 -11.62
C VAL A 210 4.73 80.57 -10.53
N LYS A 211 4.36 80.87 -9.28
CA LYS A 211 5.27 80.77 -8.12
C LYS A 211 5.42 79.27 -7.70
N GLY A 212 6.63 78.76 -7.83
CA GLY A 212 6.90 77.33 -7.48
C GLY A 212 8.27 76.90 -7.98
N SER A 213 8.60 75.63 -7.68
CA SER A 213 9.83 74.98 -8.15
C SER A 213 9.57 74.22 -9.47
N LEU A 214 10.41 74.44 -10.44
CA LEU A 214 10.40 73.68 -11.71
C LEU A 214 11.01 72.29 -11.47
N LEU A 215 10.20 71.23 -11.58
CA LEU A 215 10.62 69.83 -11.41
C LEU A 215 10.89 69.13 -12.74
N GLY A 216 10.41 69.69 -13.84
CA GLY A 216 10.63 69.09 -15.17
C GLY A 216 9.93 69.88 -16.28
N SER A 217 10.08 69.39 -17.51
CA SER A 217 9.37 69.89 -18.70
C SER A 217 8.98 68.76 -19.62
N SER A 218 7.97 69.00 -20.52
CA SER A 218 7.60 68.06 -21.54
C SER A 218 8.74 67.83 -22.51
N LYS A 219 8.71 66.72 -23.25
CA LYS A 219 9.73 66.36 -24.28
C LYS A 219 9.90 67.46 -25.37
N THR A 220 8.84 68.16 -25.67
CA THR A 220 8.82 69.30 -26.63
C THR A 220 9.18 70.64 -25.97
N GLY A 221 9.34 70.72 -24.67
CA GLY A 221 9.59 71.93 -23.93
C GLY A 221 8.39 72.90 -23.87
N SER A 222 7.23 72.49 -24.40
CA SER A 222 6.02 73.35 -24.42
C SER A 222 5.30 73.45 -23.04
N ILE A 223 5.53 72.48 -22.16
CA ILE A 223 4.92 72.43 -20.81
C ILE A 223 6.03 72.41 -19.77
N ALA A 224 5.91 73.22 -18.77
CA ALA A 224 6.76 73.24 -17.56
C ALA A 224 6.00 72.64 -16.41
N PHE A 225 6.58 71.64 -15.73
CA PHE A 225 5.99 70.98 -14.54
C PHE A 225 6.47 71.72 -13.29
N ILE A 226 5.57 72.52 -12.69
CA ILE A 226 5.88 73.38 -11.54
C ILE A 226 5.17 72.87 -10.31
N ALA A 227 5.93 72.56 -9.25
CA ALA A 227 5.40 72.35 -7.91
C ALA A 227 5.07 73.70 -7.29
N PRO A 228 3.80 74.00 -6.91
CA PRO A 228 3.43 75.29 -6.32
C PRO A 228 4.19 75.54 -5.03
N GLN A 229 4.65 76.80 -4.82
CA GLN A 229 5.37 77.14 -3.62
C GLN A 229 4.58 76.92 -2.32
N ALA A 230 3.25 77.05 -2.38
CA ALA A 230 2.35 76.80 -1.25
C ALA A 230 2.29 75.34 -0.82
N THR A 231 2.72 74.41 -1.67
CA THR A 231 2.75 72.94 -1.35
C THR A 231 4.14 72.46 -0.96
N LEU A 232 5.22 73.21 -1.25
CA LEU A 232 6.59 72.77 -1.02
C LEU A 232 6.92 72.58 0.48
N GLU A 233 6.46 73.44 1.34
CA GLU A 233 6.67 73.32 2.79
C GLU A 233 5.91 72.11 3.37
N LEU A 234 4.68 71.93 2.93
CA LEU A 234 3.88 70.79 3.32
C LEU A 234 4.45 69.45 2.82
N HIS A 235 5.07 69.45 1.64
CA HIS A 235 5.79 68.27 1.14
C HIS A 235 7.04 67.98 1.97
N ARG A 236 7.78 68.97 2.41
CA ARG A 236 8.93 68.79 3.32
C ARG A 236 8.48 68.25 4.68
N GLU A 237 7.38 68.79 5.22
CA GLU A 237 6.77 68.30 6.45
C GLU A 237 6.35 66.82 6.32
N LEU A 238 5.72 66.46 5.19
CA LEU A 238 5.33 65.06 4.89
C LEU A 238 6.55 64.14 4.80
N GLN A 239 7.61 64.57 4.09
CA GLN A 239 8.86 63.80 3.99
C GLN A 239 9.54 63.58 5.34
N ASN A 240 9.53 64.59 6.22
CA ASN A 240 10.06 64.43 7.57
C ASN A 240 9.23 63.40 8.37
N LEU A 241 7.89 63.49 8.29
CA LEU A 241 7.01 62.52 8.94
C LEU A 241 7.20 61.10 8.38
N GLU A 242 7.39 60.92 7.08
CA GLU A 242 7.69 59.62 6.45
C GLU A 242 9.05 59.06 6.94
N GLN A 243 10.06 59.92 7.12
CA GLN A 243 11.34 59.53 7.73
C GLN A 243 11.20 59.12 9.19
N ASP A 244 10.40 59.84 9.95
CA ASP A 244 10.16 59.52 11.35
C ASP A 244 9.30 58.26 11.52
N GLU A 245 8.32 58.02 10.62
CA GLU A 245 7.61 56.76 10.52
C GLU A 245 8.57 55.60 10.31
N GLN A 246 9.49 55.72 9.35
CA GLN A 246 10.44 54.64 9.03
C GLN A 246 11.43 54.39 10.19
N LYS A 247 11.87 55.44 10.88
CA LYS A 247 12.70 55.29 12.10
C LYS A 247 11.96 54.54 13.20
N GLU A 248 10.69 54.90 13.44
CA GLU A 248 9.87 54.27 14.46
C GLU A 248 9.56 52.81 14.11
N ILE A 249 9.24 52.49 12.84
CA ILE A 249 9.08 51.14 12.36
C ILE A 249 10.35 50.31 12.63
N ASN A 250 11.51 50.82 12.25
CA ASN A 250 12.78 50.12 12.48
C ASN A 250 13.07 49.91 13.96
N ARG A 251 12.72 50.88 14.82
CA ARG A 251 12.85 50.75 16.28
C ARG A 251 11.95 49.62 16.82
N LEU A 252 10.68 49.57 16.39
CA LEU A 252 9.72 48.57 16.80
C LEU A 252 10.13 47.16 16.33
N LEU A 253 10.57 47.02 15.09
CA LEU A 253 11.06 45.75 14.56
C LEU A 253 12.31 45.25 15.30
N LYS A 254 13.21 46.18 15.67
CA LYS A 254 14.38 45.82 16.46
C LYS A 254 13.99 45.38 17.88
N GLU A 255 13.10 46.10 18.54
CA GLU A 255 12.59 45.72 19.86
C GLU A 255 11.88 44.34 19.83
N LEU A 256 11.04 44.11 18.82
CA LEU A 256 10.38 42.84 18.64
C LEU A 256 11.40 41.72 18.37
N THR A 257 12.43 41.97 17.57
CA THR A 257 13.50 41.01 17.31
C THR A 257 14.23 40.63 18.62
N GLU A 258 14.59 41.61 19.44
CA GLU A 258 15.25 41.35 20.72
C GLU A 258 14.35 40.58 21.69
N TRP A 259 13.05 40.89 21.70
CA TRP A 259 12.08 40.19 22.54
C TRP A 259 11.88 38.72 22.09
N ILE A 260 11.87 38.45 20.77
CA ILE A 260 11.70 37.10 20.21
C ILE A 260 12.98 36.28 20.32
N ARG A 261 14.15 36.92 20.36
CA ARG A 261 15.47 36.26 20.36
C ARG A 261 15.59 35.06 21.32
N PRO A 262 15.15 35.12 22.59
CA PRO A 262 15.25 33.98 23.51
C PRO A 262 14.48 32.76 23.06
N PHE A 263 13.51 32.89 22.15
CA PHE A 263 12.65 31.84 21.67
C PHE A 263 13.20 31.06 20.44
N PHE A 264 14.43 31.39 19.95
CA PHE A 264 14.99 30.70 18.79
C PHE A 264 15.08 29.18 18.97
N PRO A 265 15.29 28.55 20.17
CA PRO A 265 15.28 27.11 20.31
C PRO A 265 13.89 26.52 20.09
N LEU A 266 12.83 27.25 20.45
CA LEU A 266 11.45 26.85 20.20
C LEU A 266 11.18 26.80 18.69
N PHE A 267 11.62 27.79 17.92
CA PHE A 267 11.44 27.82 16.46
C PHE A 267 12.23 26.72 15.76
N ASP A 268 13.42 26.40 16.24
CA ASP A 268 14.22 25.28 15.74
C ASP A 268 13.53 23.93 15.98
N THR A 269 12.92 23.77 17.16
CA THR A 269 12.10 22.61 17.50
C THR A 269 10.86 22.52 16.60
N TYR A 270 10.17 23.63 16.39
CA TYR A 270 8.98 23.70 15.54
C TYR A 270 9.31 23.34 14.10
N GLN A 271 10.36 23.92 13.54
CA GLN A 271 10.81 23.61 12.18
C GLN A 271 11.23 22.16 12.02
N THR A 272 11.95 21.61 13.01
CA THR A 272 12.34 20.19 13.00
C THR A 272 11.12 19.27 13.02
N TYR A 273 10.13 19.59 13.85
CA TYR A 273 8.88 18.83 13.95
C TYR A 273 8.08 18.89 12.64
N LEU A 274 7.87 20.08 12.07
CA LEU A 274 7.16 20.25 10.81
C LEU A 274 7.88 19.52 9.66
N THR A 275 9.21 19.60 9.61
CA THR A 275 10.02 18.88 8.63
C THR A 275 9.88 17.35 8.78
N GLN A 276 9.81 16.85 10.02
CA GLN A 276 9.56 15.43 10.28
C GLN A 276 8.16 15.02 9.83
N LEU A 277 7.16 15.80 10.16
CA LEU A 277 5.77 15.53 9.80
C LEU A 277 5.55 15.61 8.29
N ASP A 278 6.18 16.56 7.59
CA ASP A 278 6.16 16.65 6.13
C ASP A 278 6.77 15.40 5.48
N CYS A 279 7.90 14.92 6.01
CA CYS A 279 8.51 13.66 5.55
C CYS A 279 7.58 12.45 5.76
N VAL A 280 6.91 12.34 6.93
CA VAL A 280 5.93 11.28 7.21
C VAL A 280 4.71 11.42 6.29
N GLY A 281 4.22 12.65 6.09
CA GLY A 281 3.10 12.95 5.19
C GLY A 281 3.41 12.60 3.73
N ALA A 282 4.62 12.89 3.25
CA ALA A 282 5.08 12.53 1.91
C ALA A 282 5.11 11.00 1.71
N LYS A 283 5.66 10.25 2.68
CA LYS A 283 5.64 8.78 2.68
C LYS A 283 4.21 8.24 2.69
N ALA A 284 3.30 8.84 3.45
CA ALA A 284 1.91 8.44 3.53
C ALA A 284 1.14 8.72 2.23
N LYS A 285 1.37 9.86 1.57
CA LYS A 285 0.78 10.18 0.25
C LYS A 285 1.27 9.19 -0.81
N TYR A 286 2.56 8.86 -0.80
CA TYR A 286 3.14 7.84 -1.67
C TYR A 286 2.51 6.47 -1.42
N ALA A 287 2.30 6.09 -0.16
CA ALA A 287 1.63 4.85 0.22
C ALA A 287 0.19 4.79 -0.31
N LEU A 288 -0.55 5.90 -0.21
CA LEU A 288 -1.91 5.99 -0.75
C LEU A 288 -1.93 5.82 -2.27
N GLU A 289 -0.99 6.46 -2.99
CA GLU A 289 -0.92 6.38 -4.45
C GLU A 289 -0.59 4.97 -4.95
N THR A 290 0.23 4.24 -4.22
CA THR A 290 0.66 2.87 -4.56
C THR A 290 -0.19 1.79 -3.92
N ASN A 291 -1.24 2.13 -3.18
CA ASN A 291 -2.03 1.21 -2.35
C ASN A 291 -1.14 0.37 -1.42
N ALA A 292 -0.14 1.02 -0.84
CA ALA A 292 0.82 0.39 0.05
C ALA A 292 0.25 0.20 1.46
N LEU A 293 0.56 -0.94 2.07
CA LEU A 293 0.12 -1.34 3.39
C LEU A 293 1.31 -1.61 4.30
N LEU A 294 1.04 -1.66 5.60
CA LEU A 294 2.00 -2.10 6.61
C LEU A 294 1.84 -3.61 6.83
N PRO A 295 2.77 -4.45 6.36
CA PRO A 295 2.73 -5.88 6.64
C PRO A 295 3.03 -6.17 8.12
N ALA A 296 2.55 -7.30 8.62
CA ALA A 296 2.84 -7.73 9.98
C ALA A 296 4.34 -8.09 10.14
N PHE A 297 5.00 -7.53 11.16
CA PHE A 297 6.36 -7.92 11.50
C PHE A 297 6.34 -9.17 12.37
N SER A 298 6.72 -10.30 11.79
CA SER A 298 6.83 -11.56 12.51
C SER A 298 8.09 -11.60 13.41
N ASN A 299 7.98 -12.32 14.53
CA ASN A 299 9.15 -12.69 15.33
C ASN A 299 9.84 -13.96 14.79
N SER A 300 9.11 -14.80 14.06
CA SER A 300 9.68 -15.90 13.28
C SER A 300 10.37 -15.34 12.03
N LYS A 301 11.47 -15.98 11.61
CA LYS A 301 12.22 -15.61 10.40
C LYS A 301 11.42 -15.97 9.16
N LYS A 302 10.42 -15.11 8.83
CA LYS A 302 9.48 -15.36 7.72
C LYS A 302 9.24 -14.08 6.94
N ILE A 303 9.38 -14.18 5.61
CA ILE A 303 8.81 -13.25 4.64
C ILE A 303 7.65 -13.97 3.96
N TYR A 304 6.50 -13.35 3.92
CA TYR A 304 5.36 -13.77 3.10
C TYR A 304 4.78 -12.55 2.43
N PHE A 305 5.19 -12.28 1.21
CA PHE A 305 4.62 -11.22 0.40
C PHE A 305 3.55 -11.80 -0.51
N LYS A 306 2.31 -11.46 -0.27
CA LYS A 306 1.18 -11.85 -1.09
C LYS A 306 0.81 -10.68 -2.00
N ASN A 307 0.64 -10.96 -3.29
CA ASN A 307 0.30 -9.95 -4.31
C ASN A 307 1.24 -8.72 -4.25
N ALA A 308 2.52 -8.96 -4.18
CA ALA A 308 3.54 -7.90 -4.15
C ALA A 308 3.71 -7.26 -5.52
N TYR A 309 3.49 -5.97 -5.62
CA TYR A 309 3.70 -5.18 -6.84
C TYR A 309 5.06 -4.50 -6.82
N HIS A 310 5.68 -4.38 -7.98
CA HIS A 310 6.90 -3.58 -8.13
C HIS A 310 6.52 -2.08 -8.16
N PRO A 311 6.94 -1.26 -7.18
CA PRO A 311 6.44 0.12 -7.04
C PRO A 311 6.72 0.99 -8.27
N ILE A 312 7.94 0.90 -8.82
CA ILE A 312 8.33 1.68 -10.00
C ILE A 312 7.50 1.28 -11.24
N LEU A 313 7.17 -0.01 -11.39
CA LEU A 313 6.31 -0.45 -12.48
C LEU A 313 4.88 0.03 -12.30
N LEU A 314 4.37 0.05 -11.06
CA LEU A 314 3.04 0.62 -10.78
C LEU A 314 2.95 2.08 -11.22
N GLN A 315 3.97 2.88 -10.95
CA GLN A 315 4.00 4.28 -11.35
C GLN A 315 4.13 4.45 -12.87
N LYS A 316 5.06 3.71 -13.52
CA LYS A 316 5.28 3.78 -14.96
C LYS A 316 4.08 3.32 -15.78
N ASN A 317 3.35 2.32 -15.30
CA ASN A 317 2.18 1.76 -15.99
C ASN A 317 0.86 2.43 -15.59
N LYS A 318 0.89 3.44 -14.73
CA LYS A 318 -0.30 4.21 -14.35
C LYS A 318 -0.87 4.90 -15.59
N GLY A 319 -2.10 4.53 -15.98
CA GLY A 319 -2.76 5.05 -17.19
C GLY A 319 -2.44 4.29 -18.48
N THR A 320 -1.67 3.20 -18.44
CA THR A 320 -1.46 2.31 -19.59
C THR A 320 -2.41 1.09 -19.50
N GLU A 321 -2.69 0.46 -20.66
CA GLU A 321 -3.48 -0.77 -20.72
C GLU A 321 -2.73 -2.02 -20.20
N MET A 322 -1.43 -1.89 -19.86
CA MET A 322 -0.62 -3.02 -19.40
C MET A 322 -0.69 -3.15 -17.86
N PRO A 323 -1.42 -4.13 -17.32
CA PRO A 323 -1.48 -4.34 -15.88
C PRO A 323 -0.14 -4.86 -15.35
N VAL A 324 0.28 -4.34 -14.20
CA VAL A 324 1.42 -4.91 -13.46
C VAL A 324 0.95 -6.19 -12.77
N ILE A 325 1.65 -7.29 -13.01
CA ILE A 325 1.31 -8.59 -12.45
C ILE A 325 1.99 -8.74 -11.08
N PRO A 326 1.21 -8.91 -10.00
CA PRO A 326 1.77 -9.06 -8.67
C PRO A 326 2.45 -10.41 -8.48
N GLN A 327 3.43 -10.45 -7.58
CA GLN A 327 4.14 -11.66 -7.20
C GLN A 327 3.75 -12.12 -5.80
N THR A 328 3.66 -13.43 -5.62
CA THR A 328 3.49 -14.02 -4.28
C THR A 328 4.69 -14.89 -3.98
N LEU A 329 5.37 -14.58 -2.86
CA LEU A 329 6.59 -15.27 -2.45
C LEU A 329 6.57 -15.51 -0.95
N SER A 330 7.09 -16.67 -0.55
CA SER A 330 7.27 -17.06 0.84
C SER A 330 8.71 -17.52 1.07
N LEU A 331 9.36 -16.94 2.08
CA LEU A 331 10.64 -17.42 2.64
C LEU A 331 10.42 -17.69 4.14
N HIS A 332 10.77 -18.87 4.60
CA HIS A 332 10.63 -19.28 6.00
C HIS A 332 11.68 -20.38 6.33
N GLU A 333 11.74 -20.82 7.56
CA GLU A 333 12.78 -21.76 8.00
C GLU A 333 12.84 -23.05 7.19
N ALA A 334 11.70 -23.58 6.71
CA ALA A 334 11.66 -24.74 5.82
C ALA A 334 11.82 -24.40 4.32
N GLN A 335 12.00 -23.14 3.97
CA GLN A 335 12.20 -22.66 2.60
C GLN A 335 13.02 -21.37 2.65
N GLN A 336 14.29 -21.49 2.96
CA GLN A 336 15.18 -20.35 3.17
C GLN A 336 15.69 -19.75 1.87
N ILE A 337 15.92 -20.56 0.86
CA ILE A 337 16.48 -20.13 -0.41
C ILE A 337 15.55 -20.54 -1.56
N ILE A 338 15.28 -19.61 -2.47
CA ILE A 338 14.52 -19.86 -3.68
C ILE A 338 15.41 -19.69 -4.90
N VAL A 339 15.45 -20.71 -5.73
CA VAL A 339 16.18 -20.75 -7.01
C VAL A 339 15.19 -20.54 -8.14
N ILE A 340 15.17 -19.32 -8.71
CA ILE A 340 14.24 -18.96 -9.79
C ILE A 340 14.87 -19.30 -11.14
N SER A 341 14.18 -20.08 -11.95
CA SER A 341 14.59 -20.43 -13.32
C SER A 341 13.48 -20.08 -14.33
N GLY A 342 13.79 -20.19 -15.61
CA GLY A 342 12.86 -19.85 -16.69
C GLY A 342 13.49 -18.95 -17.76
N PRO A 343 12.72 -18.50 -18.79
CA PRO A 343 13.22 -17.67 -19.87
C PRO A 343 13.66 -16.28 -19.38
N ASN A 344 14.63 -15.64 -20.07
CA ASN A 344 15.13 -14.32 -19.69
C ASN A 344 14.04 -13.23 -19.68
N ALA A 345 13.16 -13.26 -20.69
CA ALA A 345 12.04 -12.33 -20.75
C ALA A 345 10.90 -12.63 -19.74
N GLY A 346 11.04 -13.67 -18.91
CA GLY A 346 9.99 -14.10 -17.96
C GLY A 346 9.80 -13.21 -16.74
N GLY A 347 10.69 -12.23 -16.49
CA GLY A 347 10.59 -11.32 -15.36
C GLY A 347 11.34 -11.77 -14.09
N LYS A 348 12.31 -12.72 -14.19
CA LYS A 348 13.11 -13.23 -13.07
C LYS A 348 13.79 -12.11 -12.27
N SER A 349 14.55 -11.25 -12.95
CA SER A 349 15.29 -10.14 -12.32
C SER A 349 14.38 -9.10 -11.71
N ILE A 350 13.21 -8.84 -12.33
CA ILE A 350 12.19 -7.93 -11.79
C ILE A 350 11.59 -8.50 -10.51
N THR A 351 11.27 -9.79 -10.49
CA THR A 351 10.73 -10.47 -9.29
C THR A 351 11.74 -10.39 -8.14
N LEU A 352 13.01 -10.68 -8.42
CA LEU A 352 14.10 -10.59 -7.44
C LEU A 352 14.27 -9.16 -6.93
N LYS A 353 14.30 -8.16 -7.82
CA LYS A 353 14.36 -6.73 -7.47
C LYS A 353 13.13 -6.32 -6.64
N THR A 354 11.93 -6.79 -6.98
CA THR A 354 10.71 -6.48 -6.24
C THR A 354 10.84 -6.86 -4.77
N ILE A 355 11.28 -8.09 -4.48
CA ILE A 355 11.44 -8.57 -3.10
C ILE A 355 12.45 -7.72 -2.33
N GLY A 356 13.61 -7.46 -2.94
CA GLY A 356 14.66 -6.66 -2.32
C GLY A 356 14.24 -5.22 -2.09
N LEU A 357 13.64 -4.58 -3.08
CA LEU A 357 13.18 -3.20 -3.02
C LEU A 357 12.11 -3.03 -1.93
N LEU A 358 11.09 -3.89 -1.90
CA LEU A 358 10.04 -3.84 -0.88
C LEU A 358 10.63 -4.01 0.53
N GLN A 359 11.59 -4.91 0.70
CA GLN A 359 12.25 -5.10 1.99
C GLN A 359 13.07 -3.88 2.40
N VAL A 360 13.82 -3.25 1.47
CA VAL A 360 14.58 -2.02 1.73
C VAL A 360 13.64 -0.85 2.02
N MET A 361 12.53 -0.72 1.28
CA MET A 361 11.50 0.29 1.55
C MET A 361 10.96 0.18 2.97
N LEU A 362 10.53 -1.02 3.38
CA LEU A 362 10.07 -1.26 4.75
C LEU A 362 11.13 -0.88 5.79
N GLN A 363 12.37 -1.34 5.60
CA GLN A 363 13.46 -1.03 6.54
C GLN A 363 13.92 0.43 6.48
N SER A 364 13.38 1.22 5.57
CA SER A 364 13.57 2.68 5.46
C SER A 364 12.34 3.48 5.92
N GLY A 365 11.38 2.83 6.57
CA GLY A 365 10.17 3.48 7.09
C GLY A 365 9.15 3.86 6.01
N LEU A 366 9.08 3.11 4.89
CA LEU A 366 8.06 3.25 3.85
C LEU A 366 7.13 2.04 3.85
N LEU A 367 5.83 2.25 3.62
CA LEU A 367 4.87 1.18 3.39
C LEU A 367 5.06 0.58 2.00
N ILE A 368 4.54 -0.63 1.77
CA ILE A 368 4.77 -1.39 0.54
C ILE A 368 3.46 -1.87 -0.11
N PRO A 369 3.39 -1.94 -1.45
CA PRO A 369 2.21 -2.41 -2.18
C PRO A 369 2.09 -3.94 -2.15
N VAL A 370 1.44 -4.46 -1.10
CA VAL A 370 1.19 -5.89 -0.85
C VAL A 370 -0.21 -6.09 -0.28
N ASP A 371 -0.68 -7.35 -0.26
CA ASP A 371 -1.94 -7.73 0.40
C ASP A 371 -1.81 -7.65 1.95
N GLU A 372 -2.91 -7.36 2.65
CA GLU A 372 -2.98 -7.24 4.12
C GLU A 372 -2.44 -8.47 4.88
N LYS A 373 -2.51 -9.65 4.27
CA LYS A 373 -2.03 -10.92 4.85
C LYS A 373 -0.53 -11.12 4.73
N SER A 374 0.19 -10.10 4.26
CA SER A 374 1.63 -10.17 4.10
C SER A 374 2.34 -10.04 5.44
N GLU A 375 3.43 -10.79 5.58
CA GLU A 375 4.28 -10.79 6.76
C GLU A 375 5.73 -10.53 6.36
N THR A 376 6.49 -9.89 7.22
CA THR A 376 7.92 -9.62 7.00
C THR A 376 8.74 -9.89 8.25
N TYR A 377 10.05 -9.98 8.04
CA TYR A 377 11.05 -10.10 9.08
C TYR A 377 12.08 -8.96 8.97
N PHE A 378 12.64 -8.55 10.08
CA PHE A 378 13.70 -7.53 10.10
C PHE A 378 15.06 -8.19 9.84
N PHE A 379 15.67 -7.93 8.69
CA PHE A 379 17.00 -8.42 8.35
C PHE A 379 18.08 -7.43 8.78
N ASN A 380 19.10 -7.95 9.45
CA ASN A 380 20.26 -7.14 9.82
C ASN A 380 21.11 -6.76 8.61
N THR A 381 21.12 -7.61 7.58
CA THR A 381 21.94 -7.42 6.39
C THR A 381 21.15 -7.78 5.14
N ILE A 382 21.19 -6.92 4.13
CA ILE A 382 20.68 -7.20 2.80
C ILE A 382 21.82 -7.06 1.81
N LEU A 383 22.08 -8.12 1.04
CA LEU A 383 23.17 -8.21 0.08
C LEU A 383 22.60 -8.39 -1.33
N THR A 384 23.11 -7.65 -2.30
CA THR A 384 22.70 -7.75 -3.69
C THR A 384 23.87 -7.94 -4.64
N ASP A 385 23.66 -8.79 -5.63
CA ASP A 385 24.49 -8.90 -6.82
C ASP A 385 23.57 -8.96 -8.04
N ILE A 386 23.18 -7.77 -8.53
CA ILE A 386 22.15 -7.59 -9.57
C ILE A 386 22.72 -6.69 -10.66
N GLY A 387 22.49 -7.08 -11.92
CA GLY A 387 22.92 -6.33 -13.10
C GLY A 387 24.35 -6.60 -13.57
N ASP A 388 24.64 -6.16 -14.78
CA ASP A 388 25.99 -6.25 -15.39
C ASP A 388 26.79 -5.00 -14.99
N ASN A 389 27.56 -5.10 -13.92
CA ASN A 389 28.47 -4.05 -13.48
C ASN A 389 29.71 -3.96 -14.40
N GLN A 390 29.49 -3.56 -15.66
CA GLN A 390 30.54 -3.20 -16.61
C GLN A 390 30.93 -1.73 -16.42
N SER A 391 31.39 -1.34 -15.22
CA SER A 391 31.96 0.00 -15.08
C SER A 391 33.41 -0.01 -15.58
N ILE A 392 33.70 0.83 -16.54
CA ILE A 392 35.05 1.10 -17.07
C ILE A 392 36.02 1.52 -15.95
N GLU A 393 35.50 2.09 -14.88
CA GLU A 393 36.27 2.55 -13.71
C GLU A 393 36.90 1.42 -12.88
N ASN A 394 36.40 0.18 -12.93
CA ASN A 394 36.87 -0.89 -12.06
C ASN A 394 37.87 -1.88 -12.71
N GLN A 395 38.31 -1.73 -13.94
CA GLN A 395 39.35 -2.54 -14.65
C GLN A 395 39.28 -4.07 -14.43
N LEU A 396 38.29 -4.57 -13.70
CA LEU A 396 38.08 -6.00 -13.39
C LEU A 396 37.12 -6.59 -14.42
N SER A 397 37.38 -7.82 -14.87
CA SER A 397 36.39 -8.57 -15.64
C SER A 397 35.12 -8.76 -14.80
N THR A 398 33.95 -8.79 -15.43
CA THR A 398 32.64 -8.99 -14.79
C THR A 398 32.67 -10.18 -13.82
N TYR A 399 33.37 -11.26 -14.18
CA TYR A 399 33.48 -12.44 -13.35
C TYR A 399 34.31 -12.20 -12.07
N SER A 400 35.47 -11.53 -12.20
CA SER A 400 36.31 -11.21 -11.02
C SER A 400 35.58 -10.31 -10.02
N TYR A 401 34.75 -9.38 -10.53
CA TYR A 401 33.91 -8.53 -9.69
C TYR A 401 32.85 -9.35 -8.95
N ARG A 402 32.14 -10.26 -9.62
CA ARG A 402 31.16 -11.18 -9.00
C ARG A 402 31.84 -12.06 -7.93
N LEU A 403 33.03 -12.61 -8.19
CA LEU A 403 33.78 -13.38 -7.18
C LEU A 403 34.14 -12.55 -5.96
N LYS A 404 34.53 -11.28 -6.13
CA LYS A 404 34.78 -10.36 -5.01
C LYS A 404 33.52 -10.12 -4.19
N ASN A 405 32.36 -9.98 -4.81
CA ASN A 405 31.07 -9.86 -4.14
C ASN A 405 30.75 -11.16 -3.38
N MET A 406 30.89 -12.33 -4.00
CA MET A 406 30.64 -13.63 -3.36
C MET A 406 31.53 -13.82 -2.13
N ARG A 407 32.82 -13.45 -2.19
CA ARG A 407 33.70 -13.43 -1.00
C ARG A 407 33.14 -12.52 0.09
N GLY A 408 32.56 -11.38 -0.29
CA GLY A 408 31.88 -10.46 0.63
C GLY A 408 30.64 -11.09 1.26
N PHE A 409 29.85 -11.81 0.47
CA PHE A 409 28.64 -12.53 0.93
C PHE A 409 29.02 -13.64 1.91
N LEU A 410 30.00 -14.49 1.57
CA LEU A 410 30.48 -15.55 2.44
C LEU A 410 30.93 -15.06 3.82
N LYS A 411 31.49 -13.85 3.91
CA LYS A 411 31.91 -13.27 5.19
C LYS A 411 30.76 -12.70 6.03
N ARG A 412 29.67 -12.23 5.39
CA ARG A 412 28.60 -11.47 6.05
C ARG A 412 27.30 -12.24 6.20
N CYS A 413 27.08 -13.28 5.39
CA CYS A 413 25.87 -14.10 5.46
C CYS A 413 25.78 -14.82 6.80
N ASN A 414 24.61 -14.73 7.40
CA ASN A 414 24.16 -15.45 8.59
C ASN A 414 22.64 -15.61 8.54
N GLU A 415 22.05 -16.19 9.55
CA GLU A 415 20.61 -16.44 9.66
C GLU A 415 19.70 -15.19 9.69
N HIS A 416 20.27 -13.97 9.78
CA HIS A 416 19.57 -12.67 9.72
C HIS A 416 19.91 -11.90 8.44
N THR A 417 20.40 -12.60 7.43
CA THR A 417 20.78 -12.01 6.14
C THR A 417 19.79 -12.40 5.06
N LEU A 418 19.39 -11.42 4.25
CA LEU A 418 18.71 -11.63 2.97
C LEU A 418 19.71 -11.37 1.83
N PHE A 419 19.95 -12.33 0.97
CA PHE A 419 20.78 -12.14 -0.22
C PHE A 419 19.96 -12.32 -1.51
N LEU A 420 20.31 -11.52 -2.51
CA LEU A 420 19.64 -11.46 -3.80
C LEU A 420 20.70 -11.49 -4.91
N ILE A 421 20.73 -12.57 -5.70
CA ILE A 421 21.74 -12.75 -6.73
C ILE A 421 21.04 -13.02 -8.06
N ASP A 422 21.33 -12.17 -9.05
CA ASP A 422 20.82 -12.34 -10.40
C ASP A 422 21.82 -13.06 -11.29
N GLU A 423 21.33 -13.97 -12.13
CA GLU A 423 22.13 -14.79 -13.05
C GLU A 423 23.34 -15.49 -12.35
N PHE A 424 23.06 -16.20 -11.27
CA PHE A 424 24.09 -16.80 -10.42
C PHE A 424 24.96 -17.80 -11.19
N GLY A 425 26.28 -17.59 -11.10
CA GLY A 425 27.32 -18.41 -11.75
C GLY A 425 27.73 -17.95 -13.16
N THR A 426 27.05 -16.99 -13.76
CA THR A 426 27.37 -16.51 -15.12
C THR A 426 28.64 -15.65 -15.17
N GLY A 427 29.21 -15.49 -16.35
CA GLY A 427 30.40 -14.63 -16.62
C GLY A 427 31.72 -15.38 -16.75
N SER A 428 31.72 -16.72 -16.64
CA SER A 428 32.86 -17.61 -16.88
C SER A 428 32.44 -18.81 -17.74
N ASP A 429 33.32 -19.79 -17.87
CA ASP A 429 33.02 -21.09 -18.45
C ASP A 429 31.80 -21.72 -17.77
N PRO A 430 30.79 -22.18 -18.51
CA PRO A 430 29.54 -22.68 -17.93
C PRO A 430 29.69 -23.85 -16.94
N GLU A 431 30.64 -24.73 -17.17
CA GLU A 431 30.85 -25.91 -16.30
C GLU A 431 31.57 -25.49 -15.00
N LEU A 432 32.65 -24.72 -15.11
CA LEU A 432 33.43 -24.28 -13.98
C LEU A 432 32.66 -23.25 -13.13
N GLY A 433 31.99 -22.30 -13.78
CA GLY A 433 31.12 -21.31 -13.12
C GLY A 433 29.94 -21.97 -12.41
N GLY A 434 29.35 -22.98 -13.04
CA GLY A 434 28.27 -23.77 -12.47
C GLY A 434 28.69 -24.55 -11.22
N ALA A 435 29.83 -25.26 -11.28
CA ALA A 435 30.35 -26.00 -10.12
C ALA A 435 30.69 -25.07 -8.93
N LEU A 436 31.28 -23.90 -9.19
CA LEU A 436 31.56 -22.93 -8.14
C LEU A 436 30.29 -22.33 -7.53
N ALA A 437 29.26 -22.10 -8.33
CA ALA A 437 27.97 -21.62 -7.87
C ALA A 437 27.23 -22.66 -6.98
N GLU A 438 27.37 -23.97 -7.25
CA GLU A 438 26.89 -25.02 -6.36
C GLU A 438 27.50 -24.91 -4.97
N ILE A 439 28.82 -24.86 -4.88
CA ILE A 439 29.53 -24.75 -3.61
C ILE A 439 29.13 -23.47 -2.86
N PHE A 440 28.98 -22.35 -3.56
CA PHE A 440 28.49 -21.12 -2.90
C PHE A 440 27.06 -21.27 -2.37
N LEU A 441 26.17 -21.96 -3.11
CA LEU A 441 24.80 -22.22 -2.65
C LEU A 441 24.80 -23.11 -1.40
N GLU A 442 25.61 -24.16 -1.37
CA GLU A 442 25.80 -25.02 -0.18
C GLU A 442 26.30 -24.21 1.03
N GLU A 443 27.27 -23.34 0.83
CA GLU A 443 27.78 -22.48 1.89
C GLU A 443 26.70 -21.51 2.43
N PHE A 444 25.88 -20.91 1.57
CA PHE A 444 24.76 -20.07 2.01
C PHE A 444 23.70 -20.88 2.76
N TYR A 445 23.44 -22.10 2.33
CA TYR A 445 22.56 -23.04 3.00
C TYR A 445 23.08 -23.39 4.40
N HIS A 446 24.36 -23.75 4.54
CA HIS A 446 24.98 -24.04 5.85
C HIS A 446 24.96 -22.84 6.82
N LYS A 447 25.03 -21.62 6.29
CA LYS A 447 24.90 -20.38 7.06
C LYS A 447 23.46 -20.05 7.43
N LYS A 448 22.48 -20.83 7.00
CA LYS A 448 21.04 -20.63 7.20
C LYS A 448 20.57 -19.23 6.76
N ALA A 449 21.21 -18.66 5.75
CA ALA A 449 20.85 -17.36 5.21
C ALA A 449 19.61 -17.47 4.32
N PHE A 450 18.80 -16.42 4.32
CA PHE A 450 17.65 -16.31 3.44
C PHE A 450 18.08 -15.72 2.11
N GLY A 451 17.54 -16.24 1.00
CA GLY A 451 17.95 -15.71 -0.27
C GLY A 451 17.06 -16.06 -1.45
N VAL A 452 17.17 -15.25 -2.49
CA VAL A 452 16.56 -15.51 -3.79
C VAL A 452 17.67 -15.40 -4.83
N ILE A 453 17.79 -16.41 -5.67
CA ILE A 453 18.74 -16.44 -6.77
C ILE A 453 18.02 -16.70 -8.08
N THR A 454 18.50 -16.12 -9.15
CA THR A 454 18.07 -16.51 -10.49
C THR A 454 19.20 -17.24 -11.19
N THR A 455 18.89 -18.25 -11.97
CA THR A 455 19.92 -19.03 -12.67
C THR A 455 19.42 -19.65 -13.98
N HIS A 456 20.37 -19.91 -14.87
CA HIS A 456 20.20 -20.70 -16.09
C HIS A 456 20.84 -22.10 -15.97
N TYR A 457 21.59 -22.35 -14.90
CA TYR A 457 22.33 -23.60 -14.73
C TYR A 457 21.44 -24.73 -14.23
N SER A 458 21.51 -25.88 -14.92
CA SER A 458 20.71 -27.07 -14.61
C SER A 458 21.16 -27.74 -13.30
N ASN A 459 22.47 -27.71 -12.99
CA ASN A 459 23.04 -28.25 -11.77
C ASN A 459 22.48 -27.58 -10.52
N LEU A 460 22.36 -26.25 -10.50
CA LEU A 460 21.75 -25.53 -9.37
C LEU A 460 20.25 -25.87 -9.17
N LYS A 461 19.54 -26.22 -10.25
CA LYS A 461 18.17 -26.69 -10.14
C LYS A 461 18.08 -28.07 -9.49
N VAL A 462 19.03 -28.95 -9.81
CA VAL A 462 19.11 -30.28 -9.20
C VAL A 462 19.49 -30.16 -7.73
N LEU A 463 20.54 -29.41 -7.40
CA LEU A 463 20.96 -29.16 -6.03
C LEU A 463 19.83 -28.55 -5.17
N ALA A 464 19.00 -27.66 -5.75
CA ALA A 464 17.86 -27.09 -5.05
C ALA A 464 16.75 -28.09 -4.71
N ASP A 465 16.65 -29.21 -5.46
CA ASP A 465 15.73 -30.31 -5.13
C ASP A 465 16.33 -31.29 -4.11
N GLU A 466 17.66 -31.32 -3.97
CA GLU A 466 18.37 -32.18 -3.02
C GLU A 466 18.46 -31.57 -1.60
N LEU A 467 18.52 -30.26 -1.49
CA LEU A 467 18.64 -29.55 -0.21
C LEU A 467 17.25 -29.28 0.39
N GLU A 468 17.01 -29.70 1.63
CA GLU A 468 15.68 -29.68 2.28
C GLU A 468 15.04 -28.27 2.37
N ASN A 469 15.83 -27.23 2.63
CA ASN A 469 15.33 -25.86 2.84
C ASN A 469 15.56 -24.96 1.61
N VAL A 470 15.84 -25.52 0.47
CA VAL A 470 15.98 -24.82 -0.81
C VAL A 470 14.85 -25.26 -1.72
N SER A 471 14.23 -24.32 -2.40
CA SER A 471 13.12 -24.61 -3.32
C SER A 471 13.38 -24.06 -4.70
N ASN A 472 13.10 -24.87 -5.70
CA ASN A 472 13.00 -24.39 -7.07
C ASN A 472 11.76 -23.53 -7.28
N ALA A 473 11.88 -22.53 -8.14
CA ALA A 473 10.77 -21.73 -8.62
C ALA A 473 10.91 -21.45 -10.12
N ASN A 474 9.78 -21.20 -10.77
CA ASN A 474 9.77 -20.85 -12.19
C ASN A 474 8.90 -19.62 -12.46
N MET A 475 9.29 -18.88 -13.49
CA MET A 475 8.43 -17.87 -14.10
C MET A 475 7.54 -18.51 -15.16
N GLN A 476 6.23 -18.34 -15.03
CA GLN A 476 5.27 -18.92 -15.97
C GLN A 476 5.40 -18.34 -17.38
N PHE A 477 5.24 -19.21 -18.34
CA PHE A 477 5.33 -18.89 -19.76
C PHE A 477 4.17 -19.57 -20.50
N ASP A 478 3.46 -18.85 -21.37
CA ASP A 478 2.43 -19.42 -22.21
C ASP A 478 3.07 -19.99 -23.50
N GLU A 479 3.12 -21.28 -23.61
CA GLU A 479 3.72 -21.95 -24.75
C GLU A 479 2.93 -21.77 -26.06
N LYS A 480 1.62 -21.48 -26.00
CA LYS A 480 0.81 -21.27 -27.21
C LYS A 480 1.09 -19.92 -27.84
N THR A 481 1.15 -18.89 -27.00
CA THR A 481 1.42 -17.51 -27.44
C THR A 481 2.92 -17.19 -27.43
N LEU A 482 3.75 -18.09 -26.87
CA LEU A 482 5.17 -17.89 -26.61
C LEU A 482 5.42 -16.56 -25.88
N SER A 483 4.59 -16.24 -24.89
CA SER A 483 4.63 -14.98 -24.14
C SER A 483 4.78 -15.24 -22.64
N PRO A 484 5.55 -14.39 -21.91
CA PRO A 484 5.68 -14.52 -20.48
C PRO A 484 4.36 -14.14 -19.79
N LEU A 485 3.98 -14.89 -18.76
CA LEU A 485 2.83 -14.61 -17.90
C LEU A 485 3.24 -13.78 -16.68
N PHE A 486 4.53 -13.56 -16.46
CA PHE A 486 5.11 -12.83 -15.35
C PHE A 486 4.64 -13.28 -13.94
N GLN A 487 4.23 -14.55 -13.80
CA GLN A 487 3.80 -15.14 -12.53
C GLN A 487 4.86 -16.09 -12.00
N LEU A 488 5.23 -15.93 -10.72
CA LEU A 488 6.17 -16.81 -10.02
C LEU A 488 5.43 -18.05 -9.49
N HIS A 489 6.00 -19.22 -9.75
CA HIS A 489 5.57 -20.47 -9.15
C HIS A 489 6.70 -21.12 -8.38
N ILE A 490 6.47 -21.40 -7.09
CA ILE A 490 7.42 -22.09 -6.21
C ILE A 490 7.15 -23.60 -6.24
N GLY A 491 8.22 -24.38 -6.08
CA GLY A 491 8.19 -25.85 -5.96
C GLY A 491 8.48 -26.61 -7.26
N GLN A 492 8.89 -25.94 -8.32
CA GLN A 492 9.33 -26.58 -9.57
C GLN A 492 10.38 -25.74 -10.31
N ALA A 493 11.39 -26.39 -10.86
CA ALA A 493 12.33 -25.77 -11.76
C ALA A 493 11.65 -25.37 -13.09
N GLY A 494 12.08 -24.25 -13.67
CA GLY A 494 11.64 -23.75 -14.97
C GLY A 494 12.49 -24.28 -16.14
N SER A 495 11.83 -24.53 -17.30
CA SER A 495 12.53 -24.69 -18.56
C SER A 495 12.99 -23.33 -19.11
N SER A 496 14.12 -23.31 -19.81
CA SER A 496 14.66 -22.08 -20.39
C SER A 496 13.92 -21.61 -21.65
N PHE A 497 13.12 -22.49 -22.27
CA PHE A 497 12.38 -22.24 -23.54
C PHE A 497 13.22 -21.58 -24.63
N THR A 498 14.53 -21.79 -24.63
CA THR A 498 15.48 -21.09 -25.50
C THR A 498 15.18 -21.27 -26.98
N PHE A 499 14.82 -22.50 -27.39
CA PHE A 499 14.52 -22.81 -28.78
C PHE A 499 13.16 -22.27 -29.23
N GLU A 500 12.19 -22.22 -28.33
CA GLU A 500 10.85 -21.69 -28.55
C GLU A 500 10.91 -20.17 -28.69
N VAL A 501 11.68 -19.51 -27.85
CA VAL A 501 11.93 -18.06 -27.90
C VAL A 501 12.70 -17.69 -29.19
N ALA A 502 13.70 -18.49 -29.58
CA ALA A 502 14.41 -18.29 -30.83
C ALA A 502 13.47 -18.42 -32.06
N GLN A 503 12.55 -19.37 -32.04
CA GLN A 503 11.53 -19.55 -33.08
C GLN A 503 10.60 -18.32 -33.17
N LYS A 504 10.15 -17.80 -32.04
CA LYS A 504 9.31 -16.60 -31.99
C LYS A 504 10.01 -15.36 -32.58
N ASN A 505 11.32 -15.24 -32.32
CA ASN A 505 12.13 -14.16 -32.85
C ASN A 505 12.54 -14.37 -34.35
N GLY A 506 11.90 -15.32 -35.04
CA GLY A 506 12.07 -15.49 -36.49
C GLY A 506 13.31 -16.31 -36.91
N ILE A 507 14.00 -16.99 -35.96
CA ILE A 507 15.11 -17.89 -36.33
C ILE A 507 14.57 -19.08 -37.13
N PRO A 508 15.07 -19.39 -38.32
CA PRO A 508 14.59 -20.48 -39.16
C PRO A 508 14.63 -21.83 -38.45
N PHE A 509 13.54 -22.60 -38.55
CA PHE A 509 13.36 -23.88 -37.89
C PHE A 509 14.48 -24.89 -38.19
N GLY A 510 15.05 -24.84 -39.44
CA GLY A 510 16.17 -25.68 -39.82
C GLY A 510 17.45 -25.39 -38.99
N LEU A 511 17.71 -24.14 -38.63
CA LEU A 511 18.85 -23.79 -37.78
C LEU A 511 18.60 -24.23 -36.34
N ILE A 512 17.38 -24.07 -35.84
CA ILE A 512 16.99 -24.52 -34.50
C ILE A 512 17.13 -26.05 -34.38
N ASN A 513 16.70 -26.79 -35.36
CA ASN A 513 16.84 -28.27 -35.37
C ASN A 513 18.31 -28.69 -35.41
N ARG A 514 19.16 -27.98 -36.16
CA ARG A 514 20.61 -28.24 -36.16
C ARG A 514 21.24 -27.97 -34.82
N ALA A 515 20.82 -26.88 -34.15
CA ALA A 515 21.26 -26.56 -32.80
C ALA A 515 20.79 -27.61 -31.77
N LYS A 516 19.54 -28.06 -31.84
CA LYS A 516 19.00 -29.12 -30.98
C LYS A 516 19.79 -30.45 -31.09
N LYS A 517 20.31 -30.78 -32.27
CA LYS A 517 21.14 -31.98 -32.50
C LYS A 517 22.54 -31.88 -31.88
N LYS A 518 23.05 -30.64 -31.64
CA LYS A 518 24.38 -30.41 -31.03
C LYS A 518 24.37 -30.37 -29.50
N VAL A 519 23.19 -30.25 -28.88
CA VAL A 519 23.05 -30.27 -27.43
C VAL A 519 22.99 -31.70 -26.94
N GLU A 520 23.69 -32.02 -25.84
CA GLU A 520 23.68 -33.34 -25.23
C GLU A 520 22.27 -33.84 -24.90
N GLY A 521 22.01 -35.11 -25.22
CA GLY A 521 20.67 -35.69 -25.13
C GLY A 521 20.05 -35.67 -23.72
N GLU A 522 20.84 -35.69 -22.67
CA GLU A 522 20.38 -35.63 -21.26
C GLU A 522 19.82 -34.26 -20.88
N LYS A 523 20.51 -33.17 -21.28
CA LYS A 523 20.02 -31.79 -21.03
C LYS A 523 18.69 -31.52 -21.72
N ILE A 524 18.52 -32.05 -22.96
CA ILE A 524 17.25 -31.98 -23.71
C ILE A 524 16.14 -32.78 -23.04
N ARG A 525 16.45 -33.95 -22.49
CA ARG A 525 15.46 -34.81 -21.80
C ARG A 525 14.95 -34.14 -20.53
N LEU A 526 15.84 -33.57 -19.72
CA LEU A 526 15.47 -32.87 -18.50
C LEU A 526 14.57 -31.66 -18.81
N ASP A 527 14.97 -30.80 -19.74
CA ASP A 527 14.16 -29.64 -20.14
C ASP A 527 12.79 -30.02 -20.70
N LYS A 528 12.70 -31.10 -21.50
CA LYS A 528 11.42 -31.63 -22.02
C LYS A 528 10.53 -32.13 -20.87
N THR A 529 11.10 -32.83 -19.89
CA THR A 529 10.35 -33.33 -18.74
C THR A 529 9.81 -32.21 -17.88
N ILE A 530 10.66 -31.20 -17.58
CA ILE A 530 10.26 -30.00 -16.86
C ILE A 530 9.15 -29.24 -17.62
N SER A 531 9.31 -29.06 -18.93
CA SER A 531 8.30 -28.42 -19.78
C SER A 531 6.96 -29.16 -19.78
N LYS A 532 6.96 -30.51 -19.84
CA LYS A 532 5.74 -31.34 -19.78
C LYS A 532 5.03 -31.19 -18.43
N LEU A 533 5.77 -31.24 -17.33
CA LEU A 533 5.21 -31.02 -15.97
C LEU A 533 4.64 -29.60 -15.78
N GLN A 534 5.29 -28.60 -16.34
CA GLN A 534 4.76 -27.26 -16.36
C GLN A 534 3.44 -27.14 -17.12
N LYS A 535 3.32 -27.81 -18.28
CA LYS A 535 2.06 -27.87 -19.06
C LYS A 535 0.90 -28.43 -18.27
N GLU A 536 1.10 -29.58 -17.66
CA GLU A 536 0.06 -30.27 -16.88
C GLU A 536 -0.39 -29.40 -15.69
N ARG A 537 0.57 -28.77 -15.02
CA ARG A 537 0.27 -27.87 -13.88
C ARG A 537 -0.46 -26.60 -14.30
N ASN A 538 -0.06 -25.96 -15.40
CA ASN A 538 -0.74 -24.78 -15.93
C ASN A 538 -2.20 -25.10 -16.29
N LEU A 539 -2.46 -26.31 -16.80
CA LEU A 539 -3.82 -26.77 -17.07
C LEU A 539 -4.63 -26.95 -15.78
N LEU A 540 -4.04 -27.61 -14.78
CA LEU A 540 -4.66 -27.76 -13.46
C LEU A 540 -4.98 -26.44 -12.78
N GLN A 541 -4.08 -25.48 -12.86
CA GLN A 541 -4.31 -24.15 -12.28
C GLN A 541 -5.40 -23.35 -13.00
N ARG A 542 -5.47 -23.43 -14.34
CA ARG A 542 -6.58 -22.83 -15.09
C ARG A 542 -7.92 -23.40 -14.64
N ASN A 543 -7.98 -24.72 -14.48
CA ASN A 543 -9.18 -25.40 -13.99
C ASN A 543 -9.52 -25.01 -12.53
N SER A 544 -8.52 -24.88 -11.65
CA SER A 544 -8.73 -24.44 -10.27
C SER A 544 -9.29 -23.02 -10.21
N LYS A 545 -8.73 -22.07 -10.98
CA LYS A 545 -9.24 -20.68 -11.03
C LYS A 545 -10.67 -20.60 -11.57
N VAL A 546 -11.02 -21.43 -12.55
CA VAL A 546 -12.41 -21.50 -13.06
C VAL A 546 -13.34 -22.02 -11.97
N LEU A 547 -12.94 -23.09 -11.26
CA LEU A 547 -13.71 -23.65 -10.15
C LEU A 547 -13.87 -22.66 -8.98
N GLU A 548 -12.83 -21.89 -8.63
CA GLU A 548 -12.90 -20.85 -7.59
C GLU A 548 -13.86 -19.73 -8.00
N ALA A 549 -13.81 -19.28 -9.25
CA ALA A 549 -14.74 -18.28 -9.77
C ALA A 549 -16.20 -18.78 -9.81
N GLU A 550 -16.43 -20.05 -10.13
CA GLU A 550 -17.77 -20.67 -10.05
C GLU A 550 -18.25 -20.84 -8.61
N GLN A 551 -17.35 -21.18 -7.68
CA GLN A 551 -17.67 -21.26 -6.26
C GLN A 551 -18.06 -19.89 -5.68
N GLU A 552 -17.38 -18.85 -6.08
CA GLU A 552 -17.67 -17.47 -5.65
C GLU A 552 -19.04 -17.01 -6.16
N LYS A 553 -19.33 -17.26 -7.44
CA LYS A 553 -20.66 -17.01 -8.02
C LYS A 553 -21.77 -17.81 -7.33
N ALA A 554 -21.50 -19.08 -7.02
CA ALA A 554 -22.46 -19.91 -6.29
C ALA A 554 -22.71 -19.42 -4.86
N LYS A 555 -21.69 -18.92 -4.15
CA LYS A 555 -21.82 -18.29 -2.82
C LYS A 555 -22.66 -17.03 -2.90
N GLU A 556 -22.39 -16.17 -3.87
CA GLU A 556 -23.14 -14.93 -4.07
C GLU A 556 -24.63 -15.19 -4.39
N GLN A 557 -24.90 -16.19 -5.24
CA GLN A 557 -26.28 -16.62 -5.51
C GLN A 557 -26.96 -17.17 -4.26
N THR A 558 -26.25 -17.92 -3.43
CA THR A 558 -26.78 -18.48 -2.18
C THR A 558 -27.09 -17.38 -1.16
N GLN A 559 -26.24 -16.37 -1.05
CA GLN A 559 -26.50 -15.20 -0.21
C GLN A 559 -27.71 -14.40 -0.69
N ASN A 560 -27.80 -14.14 -1.99
CA ASN A 560 -28.95 -13.45 -2.60
C ASN A 560 -30.28 -14.21 -2.40
N LEU A 561 -30.24 -15.56 -2.48
CA LEU A 561 -31.41 -16.40 -2.19
C LEU A 561 -31.80 -16.33 -0.70
N SER A 562 -30.82 -16.39 0.21
CA SER A 562 -31.08 -16.31 1.66
C SER A 562 -31.67 -14.94 2.08
N GLU A 563 -31.23 -13.87 1.44
CA GLU A 563 -31.83 -12.53 1.66
C GLU A 563 -33.28 -12.44 1.13
N LYS A 564 -33.53 -13.03 -0.05
CA LYS A 564 -34.90 -13.09 -0.59
C LYS A 564 -35.82 -13.94 0.29
N GLU A 565 -35.35 -15.09 0.77
CA GLU A 565 -36.10 -15.92 1.74
C GLU A 565 -36.42 -15.15 3.03
N ARG A 566 -35.44 -14.41 3.58
CA ARG A 566 -35.67 -13.60 4.77
C ARG A 566 -36.76 -12.53 4.53
N LYS A 567 -36.69 -11.80 3.40
CA LYS A 567 -37.69 -10.78 3.03
C LYS A 567 -39.08 -11.37 2.83
N VAL A 568 -39.18 -12.59 2.28
CA VAL A 568 -40.46 -13.30 2.11
C VAL A 568 -41.01 -13.74 3.47
N LEU A 569 -40.18 -14.28 4.38
CA LEU A 569 -40.56 -14.66 5.73
C LEU A 569 -41.06 -13.46 6.56
N GLU A 570 -40.39 -12.32 6.47
CA GLU A 570 -40.83 -11.07 7.12
C GLU A 570 -42.18 -10.59 6.61
N LYS A 571 -42.41 -10.63 5.29
CA LYS A 571 -43.72 -10.31 4.70
C LYS A 571 -44.79 -11.29 5.13
N LEU A 572 -44.49 -12.59 5.17
CA LEU A 572 -45.42 -13.62 5.57
C LEU A 572 -45.85 -13.44 7.05
N LYS A 573 -44.91 -13.06 7.89
CA LYS A 573 -45.15 -12.75 9.31
C LYS A 573 -46.07 -11.51 9.46
N SER A 574 -45.79 -10.45 8.71
CA SER A 574 -46.65 -9.25 8.73
C SER A 574 -48.06 -9.52 8.20
N PHE A 575 -48.23 -10.34 7.16
CA PHE A 575 -49.53 -10.78 6.68
C PHE A 575 -50.27 -11.63 7.71
N GLN A 576 -49.59 -12.48 8.45
CA GLN A 576 -50.14 -13.33 9.50
C GLN A 576 -50.64 -12.49 10.68
N GLU A 577 -49.86 -11.50 11.10
CA GLU A 577 -50.26 -10.53 12.13
C GLU A 577 -51.50 -9.72 11.72
N LEU A 578 -51.56 -9.28 10.43
CA LEU A 578 -52.70 -8.56 9.87
C LEU A 578 -53.95 -9.45 9.80
N TYR A 579 -53.80 -10.72 9.40
CA TYR A 579 -54.87 -11.69 9.34
C TYR A 579 -55.44 -11.97 10.74
N ASP A 580 -54.58 -12.18 11.75
CA ASP A 580 -55.00 -12.40 13.12
C ASP A 580 -55.71 -11.18 13.72
N SER A 581 -55.24 -9.98 13.38
CA SER A 581 -55.90 -8.72 13.76
C SER A 581 -57.31 -8.61 13.14
N ASN A 582 -57.40 -8.90 11.82
CA ASN A 582 -58.69 -8.89 11.13
C ASN A 582 -59.68 -9.95 11.65
N GLN A 583 -59.22 -11.15 11.98
CA GLN A 583 -60.02 -12.19 12.60
C GLN A 583 -60.55 -11.77 14.01
N LYS A 584 -59.70 -11.08 14.79
CA LYS A 584 -60.17 -10.49 16.08
C LYS A 584 -61.23 -9.44 15.87
N MET A 585 -61.04 -8.55 14.87
CA MET A 585 -62.08 -7.53 14.51
C MET A 585 -63.40 -8.15 14.07
N LEU A 586 -63.36 -9.20 13.25
CA LEU A 586 -64.56 -9.91 12.78
C LEU A 586 -65.29 -10.61 13.92
N THR A 587 -64.57 -11.22 14.88
CA THR A 587 -65.20 -11.84 16.08
C THR A 587 -65.83 -10.77 16.99
N PHE A 588 -65.14 -9.63 17.12
CA PHE A 588 -65.68 -8.48 17.85
C PHE A 588 -66.96 -7.94 17.20
N GLY A 589 -66.93 -7.71 15.85
CA GLY A 589 -68.07 -7.24 15.10
C GLY A 589 -69.28 -8.18 15.13
N ARG A 590 -69.06 -9.50 15.03
CA ARG A 590 -70.12 -10.51 15.17
C ARG A 590 -70.77 -10.47 16.56
N LYS A 591 -69.98 -10.36 17.60
CA LYS A 591 -70.47 -10.33 18.97
C LYS A 591 -71.24 -9.05 19.29
N THR A 592 -70.78 -7.91 18.76
CA THR A 592 -71.48 -6.63 18.87
C THR A 592 -72.83 -6.69 18.14
N ASN A 593 -72.87 -7.30 16.96
CA ASN A 593 -74.08 -7.46 16.17
C ASN A 593 -75.08 -8.41 16.88
N GLU A 594 -74.65 -9.49 17.48
CA GLU A 594 -75.49 -10.36 18.32
C GLU A 594 -76.13 -9.60 19.51
N LEU A 595 -75.38 -8.78 20.19
CA LEU A 595 -75.86 -7.97 21.31
C LEU A 595 -76.85 -6.90 20.86
N LEU A 596 -76.59 -6.29 19.68
CA LEU A 596 -77.49 -5.31 19.09
C LEU A 596 -78.79 -5.94 18.62
N HIS A 597 -78.75 -7.10 17.98
CA HIS A 597 -79.92 -7.86 17.55
C HIS A 597 -80.80 -8.28 18.73
N LYS A 598 -80.23 -8.75 19.85
CA LYS A 598 -80.98 -9.03 21.09
C LYS A 598 -81.63 -7.80 21.66
N TYR A 599 -80.98 -6.66 21.65
CA TYR A 599 -81.55 -5.39 22.08
C TYR A 599 -82.73 -4.95 21.22
N LEU A 600 -82.60 -5.07 19.89
CA LEU A 600 -83.70 -4.71 18.98
C LEU A 600 -84.92 -5.61 19.13
N GLN A 601 -84.75 -6.86 19.56
CA GLN A 601 -85.88 -7.79 19.81
C GLN A 601 -86.52 -7.59 21.18
N THR A 602 -85.73 -7.28 22.26
CA THR A 602 -86.25 -7.21 23.63
C THR A 602 -86.53 -5.80 24.13
N ASN A 603 -86.00 -4.77 23.47
CA ASN A 603 -86.03 -3.36 23.82
C ASN A 603 -85.61 -3.04 25.27
N ASN A 604 -84.90 -4.00 25.94
CA ASN A 604 -84.52 -3.95 27.31
C ASN A 604 -83.05 -3.52 27.51
N LYS A 605 -82.84 -2.25 27.89
CA LYS A 605 -81.50 -1.68 28.12
C LYS A 605 -80.75 -2.36 29.24
N LYS A 606 -81.40 -2.83 30.28
CA LYS A 606 -80.73 -3.48 31.43
C LYS A 606 -80.10 -4.83 31.04
N GLU A 607 -80.77 -5.61 30.22
CA GLU A 607 -80.27 -6.87 29.69
C GLU A 607 -79.11 -6.70 28.73
N LEU A 608 -79.15 -5.64 27.88
CA LEU A 608 -78.04 -5.32 27.00
C LEU A 608 -76.78 -4.98 27.78
N PHE A 609 -76.89 -4.11 28.80
CA PHE A 609 -75.78 -3.74 29.64
C PHE A 609 -75.23 -4.93 30.44
N ALA A 610 -76.07 -5.78 30.94
CA ALA A 610 -75.64 -6.99 31.65
C ALA A 610 -74.90 -7.98 30.74
N ALA A 611 -75.41 -8.19 29.51
CA ALA A 611 -74.78 -9.05 28.50
C ALA A 611 -73.45 -8.46 28.00
N PHE A 612 -73.38 -7.14 27.79
CA PHE A 612 -72.17 -6.45 27.43
C PHE A 612 -71.11 -6.53 28.51
N HIS A 613 -71.51 -6.26 29.75
CA HIS A 613 -70.58 -6.34 30.89
C HIS A 613 -70.06 -7.76 31.11
N LYS A 614 -70.92 -8.78 30.95
CA LYS A 614 -70.50 -10.18 31.03
C LYS A 614 -69.48 -10.53 29.88
N TRP A 615 -69.67 -10.01 28.69
CA TRP A 615 -68.74 -10.22 27.58
C TRP A 615 -67.42 -9.50 27.82
N VAL A 616 -67.41 -8.24 28.26
CA VAL A 616 -66.21 -7.48 28.63
C VAL A 616 -65.39 -8.19 29.74
N LEU A 617 -66.08 -8.77 30.76
CA LEU A 617 -65.42 -9.57 31.81
C LEU A 617 -64.74 -10.83 31.24
N ILE A 618 -65.40 -11.52 30.31
CA ILE A 618 -64.86 -12.72 29.64
C ILE A 618 -63.63 -12.34 28.80
N GLU A 619 -63.67 -11.20 28.09
CA GLU A 619 -62.57 -10.73 27.26
C GLU A 619 -61.39 -10.22 28.12
N LYS A 620 -61.72 -9.55 29.26
CA LYS A 620 -60.68 -9.14 30.25
C LYS A 620 -59.98 -10.34 30.87
N THR A 621 -60.69 -11.42 31.18
CA THR A 621 -60.08 -12.65 31.68
C THR A 621 -59.26 -13.41 30.64
N LYS A 622 -59.59 -13.29 29.37
CA LYS A 622 -58.76 -13.80 28.24
C LYS A 622 -57.50 -12.99 28.08
N HIS A 623 -57.61 -11.65 28.19
CA HIS A 623 -56.44 -10.76 28.12
C HIS A 623 -55.49 -10.94 29.31
N THR A 624 -56.00 -11.08 30.53
CA THR A 624 -55.16 -11.33 31.71
C THR A 624 -54.49 -12.70 31.69
N LYS A 625 -55.10 -13.72 31.10
CA LYS A 625 -54.45 -15.02 30.87
C LYS A 625 -53.39 -14.96 29.75
N ALA A 626 -53.54 -14.09 28.75
CA ALA A 626 -52.58 -13.89 27.69
C ALA A 626 -51.36 -13.06 28.14
N THR A 627 -51.56 -12.05 29.01
CA THR A 627 -50.46 -11.26 29.61
C THR A 627 -49.67 -12.02 30.68
N ALA A 628 -50.33 -12.89 31.48
CA ALA A 628 -49.64 -13.75 32.46
C ALA A 628 -48.77 -14.84 31.80
N SER A 629 -48.94 -15.13 30.52
CA SER A 629 -48.08 -16.03 29.75
C SER A 629 -46.88 -15.31 29.04
N GLN A 630 -46.82 -13.96 29.11
CA GLN A 630 -45.71 -13.19 28.49
C GLN A 630 -44.63 -12.72 29.46
N GLU A 631 -44.77 -12.91 30.78
CA GLU A 631 -43.75 -12.52 31.77
C GLU A 631 -42.83 -13.65 32.24
N LYS A 632 -42.64 -14.71 31.46
CA LYS A 632 -41.55 -15.67 31.68
C LYS A 632 -40.51 -15.48 30.60
N THR A 633 -39.39 -14.87 30.98
CA THR A 633 -38.16 -14.76 30.19
C THR A 633 -37.83 -16.05 29.42
N PRO A 634 -37.54 -15.98 28.11
CA PRO A 634 -37.25 -17.19 27.39
C PRO A 634 -35.80 -17.61 27.61
N LYS A 635 -35.59 -18.61 28.44
CA LYS A 635 -34.49 -19.55 28.20
C LYS A 635 -34.71 -20.12 26.78
N LYS A 636 -33.69 -19.99 25.94
CA LYS A 636 -33.67 -20.59 24.59
C LYS A 636 -34.10 -22.06 24.67
N ASN A 637 -35.29 -22.35 24.24
CA ASN A 637 -35.72 -23.70 23.88
C ASN A 637 -36.22 -23.67 22.42
N PRO A 638 -35.90 -24.69 21.63
CA PRO A 638 -36.15 -24.68 20.21
C PRO A 638 -37.66 -24.69 19.92
N LEU A 639 -38.02 -23.84 18.96
CA LEU A 639 -39.36 -23.74 18.38
C LEU A 639 -40.01 -25.11 18.19
N LYS A 640 -41.14 -25.34 18.84
CA LYS A 640 -42.04 -26.48 18.54
C LYS A 640 -42.57 -26.29 17.11
N LYS A 641 -42.02 -27.02 16.19
CA LYS A 641 -42.45 -27.06 14.78
C LYS A 641 -43.89 -27.58 14.70
N THR A 642 -44.68 -26.97 13.84
CA THR A 642 -46.05 -27.39 13.56
C THR A 642 -46.09 -28.84 13.00
N LYS A 643 -47.23 -29.54 13.20
CA LYS A 643 -47.40 -30.95 12.76
C LYS A 643 -47.01 -31.12 11.27
N ASN A 644 -47.22 -30.11 10.44
CA ASN A 644 -46.83 -30.11 9.02
C ASN A 644 -45.34 -29.95 8.77
N GLU A 645 -44.63 -29.19 9.60
CA GLU A 645 -43.16 -29.06 9.49
C GLU A 645 -42.45 -30.30 10.02
N LEU A 646 -42.96 -30.93 11.06
CA LEU A 646 -42.49 -32.24 11.55
C LEU A 646 -42.73 -33.35 10.52
N LYS A 647 -43.80 -33.27 9.71
CA LYS A 647 -44.07 -34.22 8.64
C LYS A 647 -43.08 -34.01 7.49
N LYS A 648 -42.87 -32.75 7.06
CA LYS A 648 -41.87 -32.42 6.01
C LYS A 648 -40.43 -32.72 6.46
N GLU A 649 -40.09 -32.51 7.75
CA GLU A 649 -38.77 -32.83 8.29
C GLU A 649 -38.55 -34.34 8.41
N LYS A 650 -39.61 -35.10 8.77
CA LYS A 650 -39.58 -36.56 8.72
C LYS A 650 -39.47 -37.09 7.31
N GLU A 651 -40.20 -36.56 6.35
CA GLU A 651 -40.08 -36.90 4.92
C GLU A 651 -38.71 -36.53 4.36
N LYS A 652 -38.15 -35.37 4.73
CA LYS A 652 -36.80 -34.95 4.33
C LYS A 652 -35.70 -35.80 5.01
N LYS A 653 -35.87 -36.22 6.26
CA LYS A 653 -34.98 -37.16 6.93
C LYS A 653 -35.09 -38.59 6.33
N GLN A 654 -36.29 -39.01 6.00
CA GLN A 654 -36.49 -40.30 5.32
C GLN A 654 -35.94 -40.30 3.91
N SER A 655 -36.05 -39.21 3.16
CA SER A 655 -35.42 -39.10 1.83
C SER A 655 -33.91 -39.04 1.93
N LEU A 656 -33.34 -38.30 2.88
CA LEU A 656 -31.88 -38.28 3.14
C LEU A 656 -31.36 -39.66 3.59
N GLN A 657 -32.10 -40.36 4.45
CA GLN A 657 -31.74 -41.70 4.89
C GLN A 657 -31.88 -42.74 3.75
N LYS A 658 -32.82 -42.53 2.82
CA LYS A 658 -32.91 -43.39 1.58
C LYS A 658 -31.72 -43.12 0.66
N ILE A 659 -31.37 -41.86 0.41
CA ILE A 659 -30.20 -41.47 -0.39
C ILE A 659 -28.91 -41.96 0.26
N GLU A 660 -28.78 -41.82 1.58
CA GLU A 660 -27.62 -42.33 2.31
C GLU A 660 -27.48 -43.84 2.27
N LYS A 661 -28.63 -44.59 2.34
CA LYS A 661 -28.66 -46.04 2.14
C LYS A 661 -28.33 -46.45 0.70
N GLU A 662 -28.82 -45.72 -0.29
CA GLU A 662 -28.49 -45.95 -1.69
C GLU A 662 -27.01 -45.72 -1.99
N ILE A 663 -26.43 -44.62 -1.44
CA ILE A 663 -25.01 -44.37 -1.55
C ILE A 663 -24.17 -45.43 -0.83
N LEU A 664 -24.59 -45.88 0.36
CA LEU A 664 -23.90 -46.96 1.09
C LEU A 664 -23.96 -48.29 0.32
N VAL A 665 -25.09 -48.58 -0.34
CA VAL A 665 -25.22 -49.79 -1.20
C VAL A 665 -24.32 -49.68 -2.42
N GLN A 666 -24.31 -48.56 -3.12
CA GLN A 666 -23.41 -48.31 -4.25
C GLN A 666 -21.93 -48.38 -3.86
N VAL A 667 -21.54 -47.78 -2.71
CA VAL A 667 -20.17 -47.87 -2.20
C VAL A 667 -19.81 -49.32 -1.83
N ALA A 668 -20.76 -50.08 -1.27
CA ALA A 668 -20.54 -51.48 -0.95
C ALA A 668 -20.42 -52.36 -2.22
N GLU A 669 -21.18 -52.05 -3.29
CA GLU A 669 -21.06 -52.74 -4.59
C GLU A 669 -19.71 -52.45 -5.26
N VAL A 670 -19.29 -51.18 -5.27
CA VAL A 670 -17.98 -50.77 -5.80
C VAL A 670 -16.83 -51.41 -5.01
N ARG A 671 -16.96 -51.53 -3.69
CA ARG A 671 -16.00 -52.27 -2.85
C ARG A 671 -15.98 -53.74 -3.15
N LYS A 672 -17.15 -54.37 -3.29
CA LYS A 672 -17.25 -55.78 -3.69
C LYS A 672 -16.67 -56.02 -5.07
N GLU A 673 -16.90 -55.13 -6.02
CA GLU A 673 -16.34 -55.25 -7.36
C GLU A 673 -14.80 -55.06 -7.37
N LYS A 674 -14.25 -54.12 -6.55
CA LYS A 674 -12.80 -53.99 -6.36
C LYS A 674 -12.19 -55.23 -5.71
N VAL A 675 -12.84 -55.81 -4.71
CA VAL A 675 -12.37 -57.04 -4.04
C VAL A 675 -12.44 -58.20 -5.02
N ARG A 676 -13.53 -58.37 -5.79
CA ARG A 676 -13.64 -59.41 -6.84
C ARG A 676 -12.60 -59.24 -7.96
N LYS A 677 -12.28 -58.00 -8.37
CA LYS A 677 -11.21 -57.75 -9.35
C LYS A 677 -9.83 -58.05 -8.74
N ALA A 678 -9.60 -57.72 -7.50
CA ALA A 678 -8.34 -58.02 -6.80
C ALA A 678 -8.19 -59.56 -6.60
N GLU A 679 -9.27 -60.25 -6.21
CA GLU A 679 -9.26 -61.72 -6.08
C GLU A 679 -9.08 -62.44 -7.42
N LYS A 680 -9.66 -61.94 -8.53
CA LYS A 680 -9.41 -62.46 -9.87
C LYS A 680 -7.96 -62.31 -10.28
N VAL A 681 -7.38 -61.10 -10.08
CA VAL A 681 -5.98 -60.85 -10.38
C VAL A 681 -5.04 -61.65 -9.48
N ALA A 682 -5.41 -61.85 -8.21
CA ALA A 682 -4.66 -62.72 -7.29
C ALA A 682 -4.74 -64.23 -7.71
N LYS A 683 -5.91 -64.66 -8.11
CA LYS A 683 -6.08 -66.06 -8.66
C LYS A 683 -5.36 -66.31 -10.00
N GLU A 684 -5.37 -65.31 -10.89
CA GLU A 684 -4.61 -65.32 -12.13
C GLU A 684 -3.09 -65.30 -11.89
N LYS A 685 -2.60 -64.53 -10.90
CA LYS A 685 -1.20 -64.51 -10.47
C LYS A 685 -0.78 -65.84 -9.80
N ALA A 686 -1.64 -66.48 -9.03
CA ALA A 686 -1.36 -67.72 -8.33
C ALA A 686 -1.41 -68.93 -9.29
N ALA A 687 -2.09 -68.89 -10.41
CA ALA A 687 -2.16 -69.93 -11.43
C ALA A 687 -1.09 -69.81 -12.53
N TYR A 688 -0.24 -68.77 -12.49
CA TYR A 688 0.77 -68.54 -13.51
C TYR A 688 1.99 -69.44 -13.28
N LEU A 689 2.30 -70.27 -14.27
CA LEU A 689 3.49 -71.12 -14.30
C LEU A 689 4.68 -70.30 -14.82
N PHE A 690 5.67 -70.06 -13.97
CA PHE A 690 6.87 -69.32 -14.34
C PHE A 690 7.63 -69.96 -15.48
N LYS A 691 8.16 -69.12 -16.39
CA LYS A 691 8.92 -69.58 -17.60
C LYS A 691 10.29 -68.91 -17.60
N VAL A 692 11.23 -69.52 -18.30
CA VAL A 692 12.53 -68.91 -18.57
C VAL A 692 12.35 -67.59 -19.34
N LYS A 693 13.09 -66.57 -18.96
CA LYS A 693 12.99 -65.19 -19.43
C LYS A 693 11.83 -64.35 -18.84
N ASP A 694 11.05 -64.89 -17.89
CA ASP A 694 10.13 -64.04 -17.12
C ASP A 694 10.91 -63.11 -16.23
N LYS A 695 10.44 -61.83 -16.13
CA LYS A 695 11.00 -60.86 -15.22
C LYS A 695 10.30 -60.97 -13.87
N VAL A 696 11.07 -61.33 -12.84
CA VAL A 696 10.56 -61.64 -11.51
C VAL A 696 11.26 -60.82 -10.45
N ARG A 697 10.67 -60.75 -9.28
CA ARG A 697 11.18 -60.05 -8.09
C ARG A 697 11.04 -61.04 -6.90
N LEU A 698 12.02 -61.03 -6.00
CA LEU A 698 11.86 -61.70 -4.71
C LEU A 698 10.80 -60.97 -3.86
N ILE A 699 9.98 -61.70 -3.13
CA ILE A 699 8.88 -61.13 -2.31
C ILE A 699 9.44 -60.11 -1.29
N ASP A 700 10.62 -60.36 -0.73
CA ASP A 700 11.29 -59.49 0.21
C ASP A 700 12.32 -58.53 -0.42
N GLY A 701 12.42 -58.49 -1.75
CA GLY A 701 13.43 -57.72 -2.48
C GLY A 701 12.85 -56.59 -3.35
N LYS A 702 13.58 -55.48 -3.52
CA LYS A 702 13.21 -54.39 -4.43
C LYS A 702 13.75 -54.54 -5.84
N ALA A 703 14.75 -55.36 -6.05
CA ALA A 703 15.39 -55.59 -7.34
C ALA A 703 14.63 -56.58 -8.20
N CYS A 704 14.53 -56.30 -9.52
CA CYS A 704 13.91 -57.19 -10.50
C CYS A 704 15.00 -57.86 -11.33
N GLY A 705 14.93 -59.19 -11.47
CA GLY A 705 15.83 -60.01 -12.31
C GLY A 705 15.07 -60.84 -13.34
N ILE A 706 15.77 -61.48 -14.23
CA ILE A 706 15.21 -62.34 -15.29
C ILE A 706 15.52 -63.81 -14.94
N ILE A 707 14.52 -64.69 -15.07
CA ILE A 707 14.73 -66.13 -14.87
C ILE A 707 15.60 -66.65 -16.01
N ASP A 708 16.77 -67.15 -15.70
CA ASP A 708 17.70 -67.78 -16.64
C ASP A 708 17.44 -69.30 -16.76
N LYS A 709 17.18 -70.00 -15.66
CA LYS A 709 16.95 -71.40 -15.61
C LYS A 709 15.97 -71.77 -14.49
N ILE A 710 15.14 -72.76 -14.73
CA ILE A 710 14.22 -73.37 -13.74
C ILE A 710 14.53 -74.83 -13.60
N GLU A 711 14.91 -75.34 -12.42
CA GLU A 711 15.16 -76.74 -12.10
C GLU A 711 14.29 -77.22 -10.94
N LYS A 712 13.42 -78.14 -11.18
CA LYS A 712 12.44 -78.65 -10.21
C LYS A 712 11.59 -77.53 -9.60
N ASN A 713 11.89 -77.11 -8.40
CA ASN A 713 11.14 -76.04 -7.71
C ASN A 713 12.00 -74.80 -7.40
N LYS A 714 13.17 -74.62 -8.07
CA LYS A 714 14.10 -73.52 -7.92
C LYS A 714 14.33 -72.78 -9.23
N ALA A 715 14.29 -71.44 -9.20
CA ALA A 715 14.63 -70.60 -10.34
C ALA A 715 15.94 -69.90 -10.10
N THR A 716 16.83 -69.86 -11.08
CA THR A 716 18.05 -69.03 -11.07
C THR A 716 17.65 -67.71 -11.75
N ILE A 717 17.82 -66.62 -10.99
CA ILE A 717 17.44 -65.27 -11.39
C ILE A 717 18.70 -64.46 -11.62
N ASP A 718 18.85 -63.91 -12.80
CA ASP A 718 19.92 -63.06 -13.21
C ASP A 718 19.54 -61.58 -12.99
N TYR A 719 20.33 -60.84 -12.20
CA TYR A 719 20.17 -59.40 -11.92
C TYR A 719 21.18 -58.56 -12.74
N GLY A 720 21.90 -59.18 -13.68
CA GLY A 720 22.89 -58.52 -14.54
C GLY A 720 24.29 -58.40 -13.92
N MET A 721 24.44 -58.23 -12.61
CA MET A 721 25.72 -58.21 -11.91
C MET A 721 25.99 -59.50 -11.11
N PHE A 722 24.93 -60.23 -10.74
CA PHE A 722 25.01 -61.47 -9.97
C PHE A 722 23.77 -62.31 -10.23
N THR A 723 23.89 -63.62 -10.04
CA THR A 723 22.80 -64.58 -10.12
C THR A 723 22.44 -65.09 -8.73
N THR A 724 21.13 -65.29 -8.48
CA THR A 724 20.63 -65.83 -7.19
C THR A 724 19.67 -66.97 -7.46
N GLN A 725 19.69 -67.99 -6.60
CA GLN A 725 18.69 -69.06 -6.64
C GLN A 725 17.60 -68.81 -5.60
N ALA A 726 16.35 -68.89 -6.05
CA ALA A 726 15.18 -68.75 -5.17
C ALA A 726 14.14 -69.84 -5.52
N THR A 727 13.34 -70.24 -4.53
CA THR A 727 12.20 -71.18 -4.79
C THR A 727 11.08 -70.42 -5.48
N LEU A 728 10.28 -71.09 -6.26
CA LEU A 728 9.17 -70.51 -7.03
C LEU A 728 8.15 -69.79 -6.11
N ASP A 729 8.05 -70.18 -4.85
CA ASP A 729 7.17 -69.59 -3.85
C ASP A 729 7.70 -68.26 -3.31
N GLN A 730 9.00 -67.94 -3.51
CA GLN A 730 9.66 -66.73 -3.05
C GLN A 730 9.76 -65.62 -4.11
N ILE A 731 9.21 -65.90 -5.30
CA ILE A 731 9.28 -64.94 -6.41
C ILE A 731 7.89 -64.50 -6.86
N GLU A 732 7.82 -63.21 -7.22
CA GLU A 732 6.61 -62.61 -7.79
C GLU A 732 6.85 -62.22 -9.24
N LEU A 733 5.89 -62.50 -10.11
CA LEU A 733 5.95 -62.13 -11.53
C LEU A 733 5.79 -60.61 -11.69
N VAL A 734 6.76 -59.95 -12.32
CA VAL A 734 6.70 -58.53 -12.69
C VAL A 734 6.25 -58.36 -14.14
N VAL A 735 6.85 -59.10 -15.09
CA VAL A 735 6.49 -59.08 -16.51
C VAL A 735 6.70 -60.50 -17.09
N ALA A 736 5.66 -61.04 -17.73
CA ALA A 736 5.75 -62.30 -18.44
C ALA A 736 6.57 -62.17 -19.73
N ALA A 737 7.38 -63.15 -20.05
CA ALA A 737 8.11 -63.22 -21.33
C ALA A 737 7.13 -63.24 -22.52
N LYS A 738 7.30 -62.31 -23.46
CA LYS A 738 6.52 -62.33 -24.70
C LYS A 738 6.93 -63.57 -25.50
N LYS A 739 5.96 -64.33 -26.02
CA LYS A 739 6.17 -65.47 -26.96
C LYS A 739 6.91 -64.99 -28.20
#